data_1d088028d0ae606849af02b84b4856af
#
_entry.id   1d088028d0ae606849af02b84b4856af
#
_cell.length_a   1.000
_cell.length_b   1.000
_cell.length_c   1.000
_cell.angle_alpha   90.00
_cell.angle_beta   90.00
_cell.angle_gamma   90.00
#
_symmetry.space_group_name_H-M   'P 1'
#
loop_
_entity.id
_entity.type
_entity.pdbx_description
1 polymer ?
#
loop_
_entity_poly.entity_id
_entity_poly.type
_entity_poly.pdbx_seq_one_letter_code
_entity_poly.pdbx_strand_id
1 'polypeptide(L)'
;LVDDIGKNWGGGYLKLANQQRRCPRRSSCPCQLMSFHTVGARRLETMATFLLEIGSEELPADFVRLALPQLRQRVEDDLAAARLTWQELRVTGTPRRLAVLIGGLATRQEDRREDRKGPPAATAFAEGSPTAAAIGFAGRCGVPAEALEVRPTPKGDFVFAQVLEPGQPTTTVLQSLIPEWIWGLQGRRFMRWGAGQSRFSRPVRWLVALLDDEVVPVDLVGCDPVVSSGRLSRGDRLSQQPLAIARADVYFETLAAAAVMADRDSRAATIGAEIKAAAQAAAGVPDLPEALFDELVDLVEAPQVLSGSLDERYLALPPEVLSTVMRSHQRYVPLGCPGALPDSLALEARDLLLSRFLFVANGRNPAAADTVRRGNERVLRARLDDAAFFVRADRSVASIDRRDQLDRVTFAEGLGSLLDRTQRLEWFTDALLEALALAVPTAAAARRAAHLCKHDLVSQMVAEFPELQGVMGGKYLLAEGEPRAVALAVQEHYLPRGAGDSLPSSDAGAVVALAERLELLLSSFARGEKPSGSSDPYGLRRAGNGILQILWDRGWTLDLVALLQRSCRHWAAMLPDLDIDAISLEASMVELLRQRLVSQLEEEGFDGDLVEAVAGETVSAARLLGDPADARRRLLLLADLRSQGQLAALQKVVQRASRLAAKGDLDLGALGPEGRVNVALFNSPSEAAMLGVIESISPYAQAQDGSGYGALAQGLAQSASTLADFFDGPQSVLVMADDPAVRRNRLNLLGILRNQAAQLADFNCLNG
;
A
#
# COMPACT_ATOMS: atom_id res chain seq x y z
N LEU A 1 0.49 -5.74 -39.39
CA LEU A 1 1.54 -5.93 -38.37
C LEU A 1 2.27 -4.61 -38.00
N VAL A 2 1.56 -3.48 -38.05
CA VAL A 2 2.12 -2.16 -37.64
C VAL A 2 1.11 -1.36 -36.82
N ASP A 3 -0.01 -1.95 -36.34
CA ASP A 3 -1.09 -1.20 -35.66
C ASP A 3 -1.46 -1.72 -34.26
N ASP A 4 -0.55 -2.36 -33.51
CA ASP A 4 -0.90 -2.92 -32.19
C ASP A 4 0.12 -2.71 -31.04
N ILE A 5 0.97 -1.66 -31.14
CA ILE A 5 1.89 -1.27 -30.03
C ILE A 5 1.66 0.19 -29.63
N GLY A 6 0.41 0.57 -29.39
CA GLY A 6 0.04 1.94 -29.02
C GLY A 6 -0.98 2.08 -27.89
N LYS A 7 -1.19 1.05 -27.08
CA LYS A 7 -2.25 1.10 -26.05
C LYS A 7 -1.83 0.48 -24.71
N ASN A 8 -0.86 1.07 -24.05
CA ASN A 8 -0.65 0.77 -22.63
C ASN A 8 0.17 1.82 -21.87
N TRP A 9 -0.05 3.11 -22.14
CA TRP A 9 0.36 4.21 -21.24
C TRP A 9 -0.64 5.35 -21.39
N GLY A 10 -1.66 5.41 -20.51
CA GLY A 10 -2.63 6.51 -20.50
C GLY A 10 -4.06 6.12 -20.15
N GLY A 11 -4.30 5.49 -19.03
CA GLY A 11 -5.63 5.09 -18.61
C GLY A 11 -5.98 5.34 -17.15
N GLY A 12 -5.77 6.57 -16.65
CA GLY A 12 -6.09 6.91 -15.28
C GLY A 12 -6.81 8.25 -15.06
N TYR A 13 -6.87 9.11 -16.04
CA TYR A 13 -7.48 10.43 -15.86
C TYR A 13 -8.33 10.84 -17.07
N LEU A 14 -9.47 10.22 -17.30
CA LEU A 14 -10.52 10.77 -18.20
C LEU A 14 -11.79 9.88 -18.19
N LYS A 15 -12.48 9.82 -17.04
CA LYS A 15 -13.87 9.31 -16.99
C LYS A 15 -14.68 9.99 -15.89
N LEU A 16 -14.77 11.31 -15.93
CA LEU A 16 -15.79 12.07 -15.16
C LEU A 16 -16.09 13.41 -15.83
N ALA A 17 -16.42 13.39 -17.12
CA ALA A 17 -17.07 14.52 -17.77
C ALA A 17 -17.77 14.03 -19.03
N ASN A 18 -18.99 13.52 -18.90
CA ASN A 18 -20.07 13.59 -19.90
C ASN A 18 -21.22 12.65 -19.53
N GLN A 19 -22.05 13.08 -18.59
CA GLN A 19 -23.44 12.66 -18.54
C GLN A 19 -24.35 13.90 -18.35
N GLN A 20 -24.44 14.72 -19.39
CA GLN A 20 -25.60 15.57 -19.57
C GLN A 20 -26.74 14.69 -20.09
N ARG A 21 -27.64 14.28 -19.22
CA ARG A 21 -28.94 13.74 -19.62
C ARG A 21 -29.92 14.88 -19.83
N ARG A 22 -30.39 14.99 -21.07
CA ARG A 22 -31.46 15.88 -21.54
C ARG A 22 -32.76 15.59 -20.77
N CYS A 23 -33.39 16.64 -20.23
CA CYS A 23 -34.78 16.64 -19.81
C CYS A 23 -35.70 16.64 -21.02
N PRO A 24 -36.79 15.85 -21.02
CA PRO A 24 -37.93 16.09 -21.92
C PRO A 24 -38.95 17.08 -21.29
N ARG A 25 -39.50 17.90 -22.17
CA ARG A 25 -40.46 18.97 -21.85
C ARG A 25 -41.88 18.43 -21.58
N ARG A 26 -42.53 19.04 -20.57
CA ARG A 26 -43.91 19.47 -20.42
C ARG A 26 -45.07 18.51 -20.74
N SER A 27 -45.96 18.33 -19.76
CA SER A 27 -47.38 18.48 -19.91
C SER A 27 -48.03 18.93 -18.56
N SER A 28 -49.07 19.71 -18.69
CA SER A 28 -49.76 20.63 -17.82
C SER A 28 -50.76 20.02 -16.84
N CYS A 29 -50.98 20.75 -15.70
CA CYS A 29 -52.21 20.97 -14.90
C CYS A 29 -52.65 19.88 -13.88
N PRO A 30 -53.48 20.23 -12.88
CA PRO A 30 -53.79 21.51 -12.24
C PRO A 30 -53.68 21.54 -10.70
N CYS A 31 -53.78 22.75 -10.13
CA CYS A 31 -53.87 23.08 -8.71
C CYS A 31 -54.96 22.34 -7.94
N GLN A 32 -54.60 21.72 -6.79
CA GLN A 32 -55.49 21.56 -5.66
C GLN A 32 -54.84 22.15 -4.41
N LEU A 33 -55.51 23.19 -3.90
CA LEU A 33 -55.23 23.80 -2.60
C LEU A 33 -55.48 22.74 -1.49
N MET A 34 -54.47 22.33 -0.80
CA MET A 34 -54.57 21.68 0.50
C MET A 34 -53.96 22.59 1.56
N SER A 35 -54.77 22.88 2.56
CA SER A 35 -54.45 23.67 3.73
C SER A 35 -53.24 23.15 4.49
N PHE A 36 -52.21 23.99 4.62
CA PHE A 36 -51.08 23.73 5.50
C PHE A 36 -51.47 23.97 6.96
N HIS A 37 -51.50 22.88 7.72
CA HIS A 37 -51.41 22.94 9.16
C HIS A 37 -49.99 23.37 9.52
N THR A 38 -49.89 24.39 10.34
CA THR A 38 -48.66 24.93 10.94
C THR A 38 -47.89 23.83 11.68
N VAL A 39 -46.86 23.30 11.02
CA VAL A 39 -45.78 22.57 11.68
C VAL A 39 -44.70 23.59 12.03
N GLY A 40 -44.26 23.55 13.30
CA GLY A 40 -43.42 24.54 13.94
C GLY A 40 -42.23 25.04 13.08
N ALA A 41 -41.98 26.33 13.18
CA ALA A 41 -40.87 27.03 12.54
C ALA A 41 -39.53 26.33 12.92
N ARG A 42 -38.97 25.53 11.98
CA ARG A 42 -37.56 25.22 12.03
C ARG A 42 -36.82 26.55 11.98
N ARG A 43 -36.09 26.90 13.07
CA ARG A 43 -35.08 27.95 13.02
C ARG A 43 -34.17 27.65 11.83
N LEU A 44 -34.11 28.57 10.88
CA LEU A 44 -33.08 28.56 9.85
C LEU A 44 -31.71 28.52 10.57
N GLU A 45 -31.04 27.40 10.53
CA GLU A 45 -29.67 27.32 10.99
C GLU A 45 -28.87 28.27 10.13
N THR A 46 -28.29 29.29 10.76
CA THR A 46 -27.38 30.20 10.09
C THR A 46 -26.09 29.44 9.81
N MET A 47 -25.70 29.35 8.55
CA MET A 47 -24.48 28.73 8.09
C MET A 47 -23.41 29.80 7.90
N ALA A 48 -22.17 29.48 8.29
CA ALA A 48 -21.03 30.38 8.19
C ALA A 48 -19.88 29.73 7.42
N THR A 49 -18.90 30.50 7.00
CA THR A 49 -17.64 30.01 6.43
C THR A 49 -16.54 30.11 7.50
N PHE A 50 -15.86 29.01 7.80
CA PHE A 50 -14.74 29.00 8.73
C PHE A 50 -13.42 28.86 7.98
N LEU A 51 -12.43 29.65 8.37
CA LEU A 51 -11.06 29.59 7.93
C LEU A 51 -10.12 29.38 9.12
N LEU A 52 -9.26 28.39 9.01
CA LEU A 52 -8.06 28.22 9.84
C LEU A 52 -6.83 28.25 8.93
N GLU A 53 -5.86 29.15 9.18
CA GLU A 53 -4.52 29.08 8.61
C GLU A 53 -3.47 28.97 9.72
N ILE A 54 -2.69 27.92 9.67
CA ILE A 54 -1.55 27.66 10.57
C ILE A 54 -0.29 28.08 9.82
N GLY A 55 0.23 29.23 10.13
CA GLY A 55 1.42 29.78 9.47
C GLY A 55 2.70 29.40 10.22
N SER A 56 3.71 28.97 9.47
CA SER A 56 4.98 28.50 10.05
C SER A 56 6.20 28.97 9.26
N GLU A 57 7.38 28.65 9.76
CA GLU A 57 8.60 28.62 8.95
C GLU A 57 8.48 27.50 7.91
N GLU A 58 9.40 27.44 6.93
CA GLU A 58 9.31 26.52 5.81
C GLU A 58 9.22 25.04 6.22
N LEU A 59 8.05 24.46 6.03
CA LEU A 59 7.75 23.05 6.28
C LEU A 59 8.46 22.17 5.24
N PRO A 60 9.00 21.02 5.61
CA PRO A 60 9.44 20.02 4.65
C PRO A 60 8.26 19.55 3.79
N ALA A 61 8.50 19.31 2.50
CA ALA A 61 7.47 18.86 1.56
C ALA A 61 6.80 17.55 1.99
N ASP A 62 7.58 16.61 2.54
CA ASP A 62 7.07 15.34 3.08
C ASP A 62 6.11 15.55 4.26
N PHE A 63 6.36 16.57 5.11
CA PHE A 63 5.46 16.90 6.20
C PHE A 63 4.15 17.51 5.72
N VAL A 64 4.17 18.42 4.72
CA VAL A 64 2.94 18.99 4.17
C VAL A 64 2.04 17.85 3.67
N ARG A 65 2.59 16.94 2.87
CA ARG A 65 1.85 15.80 2.32
C ARG A 65 1.29 14.85 3.41
N LEU A 66 2.05 14.62 4.48
CA LEU A 66 1.59 13.80 5.62
C LEU A 66 0.53 14.50 6.48
N ALA A 67 0.61 15.82 6.62
CA ALA A 67 -0.26 16.60 7.50
C ALA A 67 -1.66 16.82 6.93
N LEU A 68 -1.78 17.02 5.61
CA LEU A 68 -3.08 17.35 4.98
C LEU A 68 -4.17 16.28 5.20
N PRO A 69 -3.94 14.98 4.95
CA PRO A 69 -4.94 13.96 5.21
C PRO A 69 -5.24 13.79 6.70
N GLN A 70 -4.24 13.91 7.58
CA GLN A 70 -4.44 13.87 9.02
C GLN A 70 -5.31 15.04 9.52
N LEU A 71 -5.03 16.25 9.01
CA LEU A 71 -5.80 17.43 9.37
C LEU A 71 -7.24 17.32 8.90
N ARG A 72 -7.46 16.84 7.67
CA ARG A 72 -8.81 16.57 7.13
C ARG A 72 -9.58 15.61 8.02
N GLN A 73 -9.01 14.45 8.30
CA GLN A 73 -9.67 13.40 9.08
C GLN A 73 -10.03 13.90 10.49
N ARG A 74 -9.10 14.60 11.17
CA ARG A 74 -9.36 15.16 12.51
C ARG A 74 -10.50 16.18 12.48
N VAL A 75 -10.48 17.09 11.51
CA VAL A 75 -11.53 18.11 11.38
C VAL A 75 -12.89 17.44 11.17
N GLU A 76 -12.99 16.46 10.28
CA GLU A 76 -14.21 15.71 10.01
C GLU A 76 -14.72 14.96 11.25
N ASP A 77 -13.84 14.22 11.93
CA ASP A 77 -14.19 13.43 13.12
C ASP A 77 -14.65 14.34 14.28
N ASP A 78 -13.90 15.42 14.55
CA ASP A 78 -14.14 16.30 15.69
C ASP A 78 -15.42 17.16 15.48
N LEU A 79 -15.67 17.64 14.26
CA LEU A 79 -16.90 18.35 13.93
C LEU A 79 -18.12 17.44 14.04
N ALA A 80 -18.02 16.19 13.57
CA ALA A 80 -19.08 15.20 13.71
C ALA A 80 -19.35 14.88 15.19
N ALA A 81 -18.29 14.66 15.98
CA ALA A 81 -18.40 14.43 17.43
C ALA A 81 -19.00 15.65 18.17
N ALA A 82 -18.68 16.85 17.70
CA ALA A 82 -19.24 18.11 18.21
C ALA A 82 -20.66 18.40 17.70
N ARG A 83 -21.26 17.55 16.87
CA ARG A 83 -22.59 17.74 16.27
C ARG A 83 -22.71 19.06 15.49
N LEU A 84 -21.66 19.40 14.75
CA LEU A 84 -21.62 20.52 13.82
C LEU A 84 -21.72 19.99 12.40
N THR A 85 -22.72 20.44 11.66
CA THR A 85 -22.89 20.09 10.24
C THR A 85 -22.15 21.08 9.35
N TRP A 86 -21.65 20.62 8.20
CA TRP A 86 -20.97 21.43 7.19
C TRP A 86 -21.33 20.96 5.78
N GLN A 87 -21.05 21.77 4.78
CA GLN A 87 -21.34 21.44 3.37
C GLN A 87 -20.08 21.10 2.57
N GLU A 88 -19.01 21.87 2.75
CA GLU A 88 -17.76 21.72 2.03
C GLU A 88 -16.58 21.81 2.99
N LEU A 89 -15.60 20.90 2.87
CA LEU A 89 -14.33 20.95 3.57
C LEU A 89 -13.17 20.94 2.59
N ARG A 90 -12.37 21.98 2.61
CA ARG A 90 -11.11 22.08 1.88
C ARG A 90 -9.96 22.11 2.84
N VAL A 91 -8.98 21.24 2.63
CA VAL A 91 -7.72 21.22 3.40
C VAL A 91 -6.57 21.34 2.40
N THR A 92 -5.72 22.32 2.57
CA THR A 92 -4.64 22.62 1.66
C THR A 92 -3.38 23.07 2.40
N GLY A 93 -2.25 23.10 1.71
CA GLY A 93 -0.99 23.53 2.32
C GLY A 93 0.04 24.01 1.31
N THR A 94 0.97 24.79 1.82
CA THR A 94 2.15 25.29 1.13
C THR A 94 3.38 25.03 2.02
N PRO A 95 4.60 25.31 1.58
CA PRO A 95 5.78 25.23 2.47
C PRO A 95 5.65 26.07 3.75
N ARG A 96 4.81 27.10 3.81
CA ARG A 96 4.75 28.02 4.94
C ARG A 96 3.40 28.05 5.65
N ARG A 97 2.42 27.25 5.22
CA ARG A 97 1.09 27.21 5.85
C ARG A 97 0.35 25.90 5.61
N LEU A 98 -0.46 25.53 6.59
CA LEU A 98 -1.54 24.55 6.41
C LEU A 98 -2.85 25.31 6.60
N ALA A 99 -3.86 25.06 5.76
CA ALA A 99 -5.12 25.76 5.84
C ALA A 99 -6.32 24.82 5.73
N VAL A 100 -7.36 25.14 6.50
CA VAL A 100 -8.67 24.50 6.49
C VAL A 100 -9.71 25.55 6.18
N LEU A 101 -10.52 25.34 5.13
CA LEU A 101 -11.67 26.17 4.79
C LEU A 101 -12.92 25.30 4.83
N ILE A 102 -13.91 25.70 5.63
CA ILE A 102 -15.18 24.98 5.80
C ILE A 102 -16.30 25.89 5.36
N GLY A 103 -16.95 25.52 4.28
CA GLY A 103 -18.15 26.20 3.79
C GLY A 103 -19.43 25.62 4.37
N GLY A 104 -20.39 26.48 4.71
CA GLY A 104 -21.68 26.04 5.24
C GLY A 104 -21.57 25.34 6.59
N LEU A 105 -20.73 25.85 7.50
CA LEU A 105 -20.61 25.35 8.87
C LEU A 105 -21.75 25.90 9.72
N ALA A 106 -22.44 25.03 10.46
CA ALA A 106 -23.48 25.43 11.40
C ALA A 106 -22.89 26.39 12.47
N THR A 107 -23.58 27.51 12.76
CA THR A 107 -23.08 28.52 13.74
C THR A 107 -23.30 28.09 15.18
N ARG A 108 -23.96 26.96 15.41
CA ARG A 108 -24.25 26.38 16.72
C ARG A 108 -24.37 24.86 16.61
N GLN A 109 -23.93 24.16 17.66
CA GLN A 109 -24.18 22.73 17.84
C GLN A 109 -25.67 22.42 17.90
N GLU A 110 -26.05 21.28 17.39
CA GLU A 110 -27.41 20.73 17.63
C GLU A 110 -27.59 20.43 19.13
N ASP A 111 -28.80 20.75 19.64
CA ASP A 111 -29.16 20.40 20.99
C ASP A 111 -29.20 18.87 21.15
N ARG A 112 -28.61 18.36 22.23
CA ARG A 112 -28.63 16.93 22.55
C ARG A 112 -29.69 16.63 23.58
N ARG A 113 -30.56 15.67 23.25
CA ARG A 113 -31.49 15.09 24.21
C ARG A 113 -30.95 13.75 24.68
N GLU A 114 -30.72 13.64 25.99
CA GLU A 114 -30.23 12.42 26.60
C GLU A 114 -31.27 11.89 27.59
N ASP A 115 -31.66 10.62 27.41
CA ASP A 115 -32.51 9.94 28.37
C ASP A 115 -31.67 9.37 29.51
N ARG A 116 -31.73 9.99 30.68
CA ARG A 116 -31.05 9.50 31.90
C ARG A 116 -31.97 8.59 32.69
N LYS A 117 -31.49 7.37 32.94
CA LYS A 117 -32.20 6.38 33.75
C LYS A 117 -32.05 6.69 35.23
N GLY A 118 -33.16 6.80 35.94
CA GLY A 118 -33.25 7.07 37.38
C GLY A 118 -33.62 5.84 38.23
N PRO A 119 -34.19 6.07 39.41
CA PRO A 119 -34.58 5.00 40.33
C PRO A 119 -35.75 4.18 39.80
N PRO A 120 -35.98 2.96 40.36
CA PRO A 120 -37.19 2.18 40.06
C PRO A 120 -38.47 3.00 40.35
N ALA A 121 -39.48 2.84 39.48
CA ALA A 121 -40.75 3.58 39.58
C ALA A 121 -41.42 3.40 40.94
N ALA A 122 -41.38 2.21 41.51
CA ALA A 122 -41.93 1.90 42.84
C ALA A 122 -41.26 2.68 43.98
N THR A 123 -40.02 3.13 43.80
CA THR A 123 -39.28 3.94 44.77
C THR A 123 -39.43 5.42 44.49
N ALA A 124 -39.67 5.77 43.24
CA ALA A 124 -39.75 7.15 42.75
C ALA A 124 -41.11 7.78 42.99
N PHE A 125 -42.19 6.99 43.00
CA PHE A 125 -43.56 7.47 43.19
C PHE A 125 -44.23 6.70 44.33
N ALA A 126 -44.93 7.40 45.21
CA ALA A 126 -45.81 6.86 46.23
C ALA A 126 -47.21 7.49 46.06
N GLU A 127 -48.23 6.64 45.88
CA GLU A 127 -49.61 7.08 45.64
C GLU A 127 -49.75 8.13 44.53
N GLY A 128 -48.95 8.01 43.47
CA GLY A 128 -48.92 8.92 42.31
C GLY A 128 -48.17 10.24 42.54
N SER A 129 -47.62 10.47 43.73
CA SER A 129 -46.81 11.65 44.04
C SER A 129 -45.28 11.34 44.03
N PRO A 130 -44.43 12.25 43.51
CA PRO A 130 -43.02 12.05 43.49
C PRO A 130 -42.39 12.03 44.87
N THR A 131 -41.61 10.99 45.17
CA THR A 131 -40.86 10.88 46.46
C THR A 131 -39.58 11.73 46.45
N ALA A 132 -38.92 11.85 47.61
CA ALA A 132 -37.63 12.51 47.73
C ALA A 132 -36.57 11.92 46.74
N ALA A 133 -36.67 10.62 46.38
CA ALA A 133 -35.83 9.98 45.41
C ALA A 133 -36.06 10.49 43.98
N ALA A 134 -37.31 10.67 43.57
CA ALA A 134 -37.68 11.24 42.27
C ALA A 134 -37.30 12.71 42.18
N ILE A 135 -37.62 13.51 43.25
CA ILE A 135 -37.29 14.95 43.32
C ILE A 135 -35.77 15.14 43.25
N GLY A 136 -35.01 14.34 44.02
CA GLY A 136 -33.54 14.39 43.99
C GLY A 136 -32.92 13.96 42.65
N PHE A 137 -33.56 13.01 41.94
CA PHE A 137 -33.15 12.63 40.60
C PHE A 137 -33.46 13.72 39.57
N ALA A 138 -34.68 14.25 39.57
CA ALA A 138 -35.11 15.37 38.74
C ALA A 138 -34.19 16.60 38.91
N GLY A 139 -33.91 16.96 40.16
CA GLY A 139 -32.97 18.07 40.47
C GLY A 139 -31.60 17.89 39.95
N ARG A 140 -31.01 16.65 40.01
CA ARG A 140 -29.74 16.34 39.40
C ARG A 140 -29.74 16.37 37.87
N CYS A 141 -30.91 16.09 37.28
CA CYS A 141 -31.08 16.14 35.83
C CYS A 141 -31.48 17.55 35.33
N GLY A 142 -31.74 18.51 36.22
CA GLY A 142 -32.16 19.85 35.85
C GLY A 142 -33.55 19.93 35.26
N VAL A 143 -34.43 18.95 35.59
CA VAL A 143 -35.81 18.88 35.08
C VAL A 143 -36.81 18.93 36.24
N PRO A 144 -38.04 19.46 36.05
CA PRO A 144 -39.08 19.38 37.08
C PRO A 144 -39.52 17.92 37.30
N ALA A 145 -39.94 17.57 38.52
CA ALA A 145 -40.28 16.19 38.86
C ALA A 145 -41.47 15.65 38.05
N GLU A 146 -42.33 16.54 37.58
CA GLU A 146 -43.50 16.24 36.73
C GLU A 146 -43.11 15.86 35.29
N ALA A 147 -41.89 16.18 34.87
CA ALA A 147 -41.35 15.82 33.56
C ALA A 147 -40.68 14.44 33.54
N LEU A 148 -40.70 13.73 34.67
CA LEU A 148 -40.17 12.37 34.74
C LEU A 148 -41.14 11.38 34.11
N GLU A 149 -40.61 10.51 33.21
CA GLU A 149 -41.39 9.47 32.54
C GLU A 149 -41.07 8.10 33.13
N VAL A 150 -42.12 7.30 33.39
CA VAL A 150 -41.97 5.89 33.75
C VAL A 150 -41.92 5.04 32.49
N ARG A 151 -40.85 4.28 32.29
CA ARG A 151 -40.70 3.39 31.14
C ARG A 151 -40.34 1.96 31.58
N PRO A 152 -40.96 0.93 30.96
CA PRO A 152 -40.65 -0.45 31.26
C PRO A 152 -39.23 -0.81 30.78
N THR A 153 -38.51 -1.59 31.59
CA THR A 153 -37.20 -2.15 31.24
C THR A 153 -37.16 -3.64 31.59
N PRO A 154 -36.23 -4.44 31.04
CA PRO A 154 -36.08 -5.86 31.41
C PRO A 154 -35.91 -6.12 32.91
N LYS A 155 -35.56 -5.11 33.70
CA LYS A 155 -35.38 -5.17 35.16
C LYS A 155 -36.52 -4.53 35.96
N GLY A 156 -37.68 -4.27 35.32
CA GLY A 156 -38.85 -3.58 35.90
C GLY A 156 -38.98 -2.13 35.40
N ASP A 157 -39.97 -1.42 35.93
CA ASP A 157 -40.29 -0.04 35.56
C ASP A 157 -39.32 0.92 36.26
N PHE A 158 -38.71 1.81 35.47
CA PHE A 158 -37.77 2.83 35.95
C PHE A 158 -38.20 4.20 35.47
N VAL A 159 -37.80 5.19 36.24
CA VAL A 159 -38.01 6.61 35.90
C VAL A 159 -36.90 7.05 34.95
N PHE A 160 -37.27 7.83 33.94
CA PHE A 160 -36.36 8.47 33.00
C PHE A 160 -36.58 9.97 33.01
N ALA A 161 -35.47 10.71 32.94
CA ALA A 161 -35.46 12.14 32.72
C ALA A 161 -34.89 12.45 31.35
N GLN A 162 -35.58 13.18 30.51
CA GLN A 162 -35.03 13.72 29.28
C GLN A 162 -34.27 14.99 29.57
N VAL A 163 -32.93 14.92 29.55
CA VAL A 163 -32.04 16.07 29.78
C VAL A 163 -31.75 16.73 28.44
N LEU A 164 -32.04 18.02 28.33
CA LEU A 164 -31.65 18.81 27.17
C LEU A 164 -30.30 19.46 27.44
N GLU A 165 -29.29 19.07 26.69
CA GLU A 165 -28.00 19.78 26.62
C GLU A 165 -28.06 20.77 25.45
N PRO A 166 -28.17 22.09 25.74
CA PRO A 166 -28.21 23.08 24.67
C PRO A 166 -26.85 23.13 23.94
N GLY A 167 -26.91 23.13 22.61
CA GLY A 167 -25.71 23.25 21.80
C GLY A 167 -24.95 24.54 22.11
N GLN A 168 -23.63 24.48 22.04
CA GLN A 168 -22.75 25.64 22.22
C GLN A 168 -22.59 26.42 20.91
N PRO A 169 -22.26 27.72 20.95
CA PRO A 169 -21.84 28.46 19.77
C PRO A 169 -20.62 27.82 19.12
N THR A 170 -20.57 27.77 17.80
CA THR A 170 -19.46 27.16 17.04
C THR A 170 -18.12 27.83 17.34
N THR A 171 -18.10 29.12 17.58
CA THR A 171 -16.89 29.83 18.02
C THR A 171 -16.27 29.22 19.28
N THR A 172 -17.10 28.90 20.30
CA THR A 172 -16.63 28.28 21.55
C THR A 172 -16.09 26.87 21.31
N VAL A 173 -16.73 26.08 20.45
CA VAL A 173 -16.29 24.74 20.09
C VAL A 173 -14.94 24.81 19.34
N LEU A 174 -14.82 25.66 18.35
CA LEU A 174 -13.61 25.85 17.57
C LEU A 174 -12.41 26.30 18.41
N GLN A 175 -12.63 27.13 19.43
CA GLN A 175 -11.58 27.54 20.38
C GLN A 175 -10.90 26.35 21.07
N SER A 176 -11.64 25.31 21.38
CA SER A 176 -11.09 24.10 22.00
C SER A 176 -10.46 23.15 20.98
N LEU A 177 -11.01 23.04 19.78
CA LEU A 177 -10.56 22.07 18.77
C LEU A 177 -9.31 22.53 18.02
N ILE A 178 -9.16 23.82 17.73
CA ILE A 178 -8.04 24.34 16.93
C ILE A 178 -6.66 23.95 17.51
N PRO A 179 -6.37 24.11 18.81
CA PRO A 179 -5.09 23.66 19.37
C PRO A 179 -4.87 22.14 19.22
N GLU A 180 -5.93 21.33 19.35
CA GLU A 180 -5.85 19.87 19.20
C GLU A 180 -5.59 19.47 17.75
N TRP A 181 -6.18 20.15 16.77
CA TRP A 181 -5.91 19.95 15.36
C TRP A 181 -4.45 20.23 15.02
N ILE A 182 -3.86 21.27 15.60
CA ILE A 182 -2.48 21.67 15.34
C ILE A 182 -1.50 20.69 15.99
N TRP A 183 -1.64 20.46 17.31
CA TRP A 183 -0.68 19.66 18.07
C TRP A 183 -0.86 18.16 17.92
N GLY A 184 -2.00 17.73 17.44
CA GLY A 184 -2.28 16.33 17.13
C GLY A 184 -1.64 15.80 15.85
N LEU A 185 -1.13 16.67 14.94
CA LEU A 185 -0.47 16.24 13.72
C LEU A 185 0.79 15.44 14.03
N GLN A 186 1.03 14.39 13.27
CA GLN A 186 2.20 13.53 13.40
C GLN A 186 3.15 13.73 12.21
N GLY A 187 4.45 13.62 12.49
CA GLY A 187 5.49 13.75 11.48
C GLY A 187 6.80 13.10 11.93
N ARG A 188 7.73 12.91 11.02
CA ARG A 188 8.98 12.19 11.27
C ARG A 188 9.95 12.96 12.17
N ARG A 189 9.96 14.31 12.07
CA ARG A 189 10.93 15.18 12.77
C ARG A 189 10.22 16.41 13.29
N PHE A 190 10.06 16.48 14.61
CA PHE A 190 9.49 17.64 15.31
C PHE A 190 10.55 18.30 16.17
N MET A 191 10.47 19.62 16.25
CA MET A 191 11.35 20.44 17.06
C MET A 191 10.55 21.27 18.07
N ARG A 192 11.24 21.80 19.07
CA ARG A 192 10.78 22.85 19.97
C ARG A 192 11.53 24.14 19.62
N TRP A 193 10.96 25.27 19.95
CA TRP A 193 11.60 26.57 19.71
C TRP A 193 11.37 27.52 20.87
N GLY A 194 12.30 28.47 21.08
CA GLY A 194 12.29 29.37 22.23
C GLY A 194 12.27 28.60 23.54
N ALA A 195 11.58 29.11 24.53
CA ALA A 195 11.30 28.44 25.82
C ALA A 195 10.00 27.62 25.79
N GLY A 196 9.32 27.53 24.63
CA GLY A 196 8.05 26.83 24.45
C GLY A 196 8.15 25.31 24.62
N GLN A 197 7.06 24.69 25.05
CA GLN A 197 6.98 23.23 25.24
C GLN A 197 6.34 22.50 24.04
N SER A 198 5.62 23.21 23.18
CA SER A 198 4.97 22.63 22.01
C SER A 198 5.99 22.13 20.97
N ARG A 199 5.61 21.06 20.30
CA ARG A 199 6.45 20.43 19.25
C ARG A 199 5.72 20.49 17.92
N PHE A 200 6.40 20.93 16.88
CA PHE A 200 5.90 20.94 15.51
C PHE A 200 7.04 20.73 14.51
N SER A 201 6.73 20.50 13.23
CA SER A 201 7.77 20.28 12.23
C SER A 201 8.67 21.51 12.04
N ARG A 202 8.08 22.72 12.10
CA ARG A 202 8.78 24.02 12.11
C ARG A 202 8.05 25.00 13.02
N PRO A 203 8.71 26.06 13.52
CA PRO A 203 8.07 27.04 14.38
C PRO A 203 6.81 27.65 13.77
N VAL A 204 5.70 27.58 14.50
CA VAL A 204 4.46 28.29 14.15
C VAL A 204 4.69 29.79 14.39
N ARG A 205 4.33 30.64 13.43
CA ARG A 205 4.62 32.09 13.41
C ARG A 205 3.40 32.98 13.40
N TRP A 206 2.30 32.49 12.85
CA TRP A 206 1.02 33.22 12.85
C TRP A 206 -0.13 32.22 12.78
N LEU A 207 -1.30 32.68 13.20
CA LEU A 207 -2.55 31.92 13.17
C LEU A 207 -3.65 32.82 12.64
N VAL A 208 -4.34 32.41 11.57
CA VAL A 208 -5.59 33.04 11.16
C VAL A 208 -6.73 32.07 11.51
N ALA A 209 -7.71 32.57 12.26
CA ALA A 209 -8.92 31.81 12.57
C ALA A 209 -10.13 32.75 12.45
N LEU A 210 -10.93 32.56 11.40
CA LEU A 210 -12.08 33.41 11.10
C LEU A 210 -13.35 32.55 10.95
N LEU A 211 -14.45 33.00 11.53
CA LEU A 211 -15.80 32.55 11.24
C LEU A 211 -16.52 33.69 10.53
N ASP A 212 -16.73 33.58 9.23
CA ASP A 212 -17.07 34.65 8.30
C ASP A 212 -16.03 35.80 8.37
N ASP A 213 -16.38 36.92 8.98
CA ASP A 213 -15.51 38.07 9.18
C ASP A 213 -15.09 38.26 10.66
N GLU A 214 -15.55 37.41 11.57
CA GLU A 214 -15.20 37.47 12.99
C GLU A 214 -13.99 36.59 13.32
N VAL A 215 -13.09 37.11 14.16
CA VAL A 215 -11.92 36.32 14.64
C VAL A 215 -12.39 35.35 15.72
N VAL A 216 -12.08 34.07 15.54
CA VAL A 216 -12.21 33.05 16.59
C VAL A 216 -10.96 33.14 17.48
N PRO A 217 -11.06 33.65 18.72
CA PRO A 217 -9.89 33.88 19.56
C PRO A 217 -9.30 32.59 20.10
N VAL A 218 -8.03 32.32 19.75
CA VAL A 218 -7.25 31.15 20.19
C VAL A 218 -5.83 31.58 20.47
N ASP A 219 -5.29 31.14 21.61
CA ASP A 219 -3.89 31.34 21.99
C ASP A 219 -3.14 30.01 22.01
N LEU A 220 -2.09 29.90 21.23
CA LEU A 220 -1.19 28.73 21.27
C LEU A 220 -0.14 28.92 22.38
N VAL A 221 -0.59 28.75 23.62
CA VAL A 221 0.21 29.03 24.84
C VAL A 221 1.47 28.18 24.98
N GLY A 222 1.59 27.06 24.25
CA GLY A 222 2.79 26.23 24.24
C GLY A 222 3.90 26.75 23.32
N CYS A 223 3.67 27.82 22.58
CA CYS A 223 4.68 28.50 21.76
C CYS A 223 5.44 29.58 22.54
N ASP A 224 6.65 29.86 22.10
CA ASP A 224 7.41 31.02 22.60
C ASP A 224 8.02 31.77 21.38
N PRO A 225 7.58 33.02 21.12
CA PRO A 225 6.48 33.73 21.77
C PRO A 225 5.12 33.05 21.53
N VAL A 226 4.15 33.31 22.42
CA VAL A 226 2.75 32.85 22.23
C VAL A 226 2.21 33.37 20.92
N VAL A 227 1.53 32.52 20.17
CA VAL A 227 0.89 32.85 18.90
C VAL A 227 -0.60 32.94 19.11
N SER A 228 -1.15 34.14 18.98
CA SER A 228 -2.59 34.39 19.07
C SER A 228 -3.23 34.42 17.67
N SER A 229 -4.45 33.92 17.57
CA SER A 229 -5.22 34.01 16.34
C SER A 229 -5.58 35.44 15.97
N GLY A 230 -5.72 35.67 14.69
CA GLY A 230 -6.13 36.97 14.14
C GLY A 230 -6.60 36.83 12.70
N ARG A 231 -6.50 37.91 11.95
CA ARG A 231 -6.80 37.95 10.51
C ARG A 231 -5.57 38.23 9.62
N LEU A 232 -4.37 38.29 10.23
CA LEU A 232 -3.15 38.66 9.51
C LEU A 232 -2.42 37.39 9.05
N SER A 233 -2.41 37.19 7.76
CA SER A 233 -1.59 36.22 7.05
C SER A 233 -0.31 36.88 6.50
N ARG A 234 0.47 36.11 5.73
CA ARG A 234 1.68 36.58 5.04
C ARG A 234 1.57 36.30 3.56
N GLY A 235 1.94 37.24 2.72
CA GLY A 235 2.04 37.09 1.28
C GLY A 235 3.31 36.32 0.87
N ASP A 236 3.76 36.57 -0.38
CA ASP A 236 5.00 36.02 -0.92
C ASP A 236 6.18 36.19 0.06
N ARG A 237 7.12 35.27 0.03
CA ARG A 237 8.28 35.21 0.91
C ARG A 237 9.08 36.52 0.97
N LEU A 238 9.17 37.23 -0.15
CA LEU A 238 9.90 38.47 -0.24
C LEU A 238 9.09 39.71 0.26
N SER A 239 7.77 39.53 0.45
CA SER A 239 6.91 40.56 1.00
C SER A 239 7.04 40.59 2.53
N GLN A 240 7.44 41.76 3.05
CA GLN A 240 7.52 41.97 4.51
C GLN A 240 6.20 42.48 5.09
N GLN A 241 5.22 42.78 4.29
CA GLN A 241 3.94 43.32 4.75
C GLN A 241 2.97 42.24 5.14
N PRO A 242 2.32 42.37 6.32
CA PRO A 242 1.24 41.45 6.69
C PRO A 242 0.05 41.61 5.74
N LEU A 243 -0.62 40.46 5.46
CA LEU A 243 -1.76 40.40 4.56
C LEU A 243 -3.04 40.18 5.39
N ALA A 244 -3.92 41.20 5.41
CA ALA A 244 -5.18 41.08 6.16
C ALA A 244 -6.22 40.30 5.34
N ILE A 245 -6.72 39.19 5.91
CA ILE A 245 -7.85 38.44 5.38
C ILE A 245 -9.13 39.08 5.94
N ALA A 246 -9.91 39.71 5.06
CA ALA A 246 -11.11 40.43 5.46
C ALA A 246 -12.21 39.46 5.94
N ARG A 247 -12.42 38.36 5.21
CA ARG A 247 -13.42 37.32 5.46
C ARG A 247 -12.87 35.95 5.06
N ALA A 248 -13.41 34.91 5.66
CA ALA A 248 -12.99 33.53 5.40
C ALA A 248 -13.13 33.08 3.93
N ASP A 249 -14.24 33.48 3.28
CA ASP A 249 -14.58 33.09 1.91
C ASP A 249 -13.67 33.69 0.82
N VAL A 250 -13.03 34.84 1.08
CA VAL A 250 -12.10 35.48 0.14
C VAL A 250 -10.63 35.11 0.35
N TYR A 251 -10.36 34.08 1.13
CA TYR A 251 -9.00 33.66 1.51
C TYR A 251 -8.10 33.38 0.29
N PHE A 252 -8.53 32.52 -0.61
CA PHE A 252 -7.73 32.14 -1.78
C PHE A 252 -7.50 33.32 -2.72
N GLU A 253 -8.49 34.16 -2.94
CA GLU A 253 -8.38 35.35 -3.79
C GLU A 253 -7.39 36.36 -3.20
N THR A 254 -7.47 36.57 -1.85
CA THR A 254 -6.57 37.47 -1.14
C THR A 254 -5.12 37.01 -1.22
N LEU A 255 -4.85 35.72 -1.06
CA LEU A 255 -3.52 35.14 -1.20
C LEU A 255 -3.00 35.19 -2.65
N ALA A 256 -3.87 34.88 -3.61
CA ALA A 256 -3.51 34.94 -5.02
C ALA A 256 -3.11 36.38 -5.46
N ALA A 257 -3.82 37.40 -4.96
CA ALA A 257 -3.44 38.81 -5.18
C ALA A 257 -2.07 39.18 -4.59
N ALA A 258 -1.64 38.45 -3.54
CA ALA A 258 -0.33 38.57 -2.91
C ALA A 258 0.70 37.57 -3.47
N ALA A 259 0.47 37.04 -4.67
CA ALA A 259 1.32 36.08 -5.38
C ALA A 259 1.54 34.75 -4.64
N VAL A 260 0.56 34.31 -3.84
CA VAL A 260 0.56 33.01 -3.16
C VAL A 260 -0.57 32.12 -3.70
N MET A 261 -0.23 31.04 -4.34
CA MET A 261 -1.17 29.99 -4.80
C MET A 261 -1.36 28.97 -3.67
N ALA A 262 -2.26 29.28 -2.73
CA ALA A 262 -2.46 28.46 -1.54
C ALA A 262 -3.14 27.13 -1.84
N ASP A 263 -4.04 27.08 -2.83
CA ASP A 263 -4.71 25.85 -3.23
C ASP A 263 -3.72 24.89 -3.91
N ARG A 264 -3.54 23.71 -3.30
CA ARG A 264 -2.55 22.70 -3.73
C ARG A 264 -2.89 22.15 -5.12
N ASP A 265 -4.17 21.90 -5.39
CA ASP A 265 -4.60 21.29 -6.65
C ASP A 265 -4.44 22.27 -7.81
N SER A 266 -4.78 23.53 -7.63
CA SER A 266 -4.52 24.60 -8.60
C SER A 266 -3.03 24.78 -8.86
N ARG A 267 -2.22 24.68 -7.82
CA ARG A 267 -0.75 24.78 -7.91
C ARG A 267 -0.18 23.58 -8.69
N ALA A 268 -0.65 22.35 -8.40
CA ALA A 268 -0.29 21.15 -9.14
C ALA A 268 -0.67 21.24 -10.63
N ALA A 269 -1.90 21.67 -10.92
CA ALA A 269 -2.36 21.86 -12.30
C ALA A 269 -1.49 22.88 -13.07
N THR A 270 -1.13 23.99 -12.41
CA THR A 270 -0.28 25.03 -13.00
C THR A 270 1.12 24.49 -13.29
N ILE A 271 1.78 23.85 -12.32
CA ILE A 271 3.12 23.28 -12.49
C ILE A 271 3.10 22.21 -13.60
N GLY A 272 2.12 21.33 -13.61
CA GLY A 272 1.99 20.29 -14.63
C GLY A 272 1.82 20.85 -16.05
N ALA A 273 0.99 21.88 -16.21
CA ALA A 273 0.78 22.54 -17.49
C ALA A 273 2.05 23.27 -17.96
N GLU A 274 2.74 23.99 -17.07
CA GLU A 274 3.97 24.72 -17.40
C GLU A 274 5.13 23.74 -17.73
N ILE A 275 5.29 22.63 -16.99
CA ILE A 275 6.29 21.58 -17.30
C ILE A 275 6.02 20.99 -18.68
N LYS A 276 4.76 20.63 -18.96
CA LYS A 276 4.38 20.07 -20.27
C LYS A 276 4.69 21.04 -21.40
N ALA A 277 4.34 22.32 -21.26
CA ALA A 277 4.62 23.34 -22.26
C ALA A 277 6.13 23.58 -22.46
N ALA A 278 6.90 23.64 -21.38
CA ALA A 278 8.35 23.82 -21.43
C ALA A 278 9.06 22.62 -22.06
N ALA A 279 8.62 21.40 -21.74
CA ALA A 279 9.16 20.18 -22.34
C ALA A 279 8.85 20.10 -23.85
N GLN A 280 7.64 20.45 -24.26
CA GLN A 280 7.27 20.55 -25.68
C GLN A 280 8.12 21.60 -26.44
N ALA A 281 8.34 22.76 -25.84
CA ALA A 281 9.18 23.80 -26.42
C ALA A 281 10.65 23.37 -26.55
N ALA A 282 11.11 22.48 -25.67
CA ALA A 282 12.44 21.88 -25.72
C ALA A 282 12.52 20.63 -26.62
N ALA A 283 11.41 20.19 -27.22
CA ALA A 283 11.27 18.94 -27.94
C ALA A 283 11.73 17.73 -27.12
N GLY A 284 11.44 17.72 -25.80
CA GLY A 284 11.86 16.66 -24.87
C GLY A 284 10.69 16.01 -24.15
N VAL A 285 10.97 14.87 -23.53
CA VAL A 285 10.04 14.12 -22.67
C VAL A 285 10.46 14.32 -21.22
N PRO A 286 9.61 14.86 -20.32
CA PRO A 286 9.99 15.08 -18.93
C PRO A 286 10.12 13.77 -18.17
N ASP A 287 11.27 13.53 -17.52
CA ASP A 287 11.48 12.44 -16.57
C ASP A 287 11.02 12.91 -15.19
N LEU A 288 9.72 12.76 -14.93
CA LEU A 288 9.03 13.30 -13.76
C LEU A 288 8.21 12.21 -13.04
N PRO A 289 8.82 11.43 -12.15
CA PRO A 289 8.09 10.54 -11.28
C PRO A 289 7.08 11.30 -10.41
N GLU A 290 5.94 10.66 -10.09
CA GLU A 290 4.86 11.24 -9.28
C GLU A 290 5.36 11.79 -7.94
N ALA A 291 6.25 11.06 -7.26
CA ALA A 291 6.84 11.49 -5.99
C ALA A 291 7.64 12.79 -6.11
N LEU A 292 8.37 12.99 -7.22
CA LEU A 292 9.09 14.24 -7.49
C LEU A 292 8.09 15.37 -7.82
N PHE A 293 7.06 15.09 -8.62
CA PHE A 293 6.03 16.06 -8.93
C PHE A 293 5.34 16.56 -7.66
N ASP A 294 4.92 15.67 -6.80
CA ASP A 294 4.31 16.01 -5.51
C ASP A 294 5.25 16.84 -4.63
N GLU A 295 6.53 16.47 -4.58
CA GLU A 295 7.53 17.25 -3.84
C GLU A 295 7.67 18.66 -4.40
N LEU A 296 7.72 18.84 -5.73
CA LEU A 296 7.79 20.13 -6.38
C LEU A 296 6.56 21.01 -6.07
N VAL A 297 5.38 20.43 -6.06
CA VAL A 297 4.12 21.12 -5.67
C VAL A 297 4.19 21.62 -4.24
N ASP A 298 4.77 20.85 -3.33
CA ASP A 298 4.81 21.15 -1.90
C ASP A 298 6.03 22.00 -1.49
N LEU A 299 6.95 22.32 -2.42
CA LEU A 299 8.13 23.17 -2.19
C LEU A 299 7.91 24.65 -2.52
N VAL A 300 6.82 25.02 -3.19
CA VAL A 300 6.61 26.38 -3.70
C VAL A 300 5.24 26.95 -3.35
N GLU A 301 5.14 28.28 -3.28
CA GLU A 301 3.88 29.02 -3.11
C GLU A 301 3.50 29.81 -4.39
N ALA A 302 4.50 30.20 -5.17
CA ALA A 302 4.32 30.95 -6.41
C ALA A 302 5.11 30.27 -7.54
N PRO A 303 4.61 29.15 -8.08
CA PRO A 303 5.36 28.33 -9.03
C PRO A 303 5.65 29.06 -10.33
N GLN A 304 6.87 28.93 -10.84
CA GLN A 304 7.30 29.29 -12.17
C GLN A 304 8.24 28.21 -12.70
N VAL A 305 7.87 27.58 -13.79
CA VAL A 305 8.75 26.59 -14.44
C VAL A 305 9.74 27.32 -15.33
N LEU A 306 11.01 27.03 -15.11
CA LEU A 306 12.13 27.57 -15.90
C LEU A 306 12.93 26.44 -16.53
N SER A 307 13.49 26.71 -17.72
CA SER A 307 14.39 25.78 -18.42
C SER A 307 15.83 26.21 -18.24
N GLY A 308 16.66 25.29 -17.76
CA GLY A 308 18.12 25.46 -17.73
C GLY A 308 18.81 24.59 -18.76
N SER A 309 20.10 24.85 -18.98
CA SER A 309 20.98 24.05 -19.84
C SER A 309 22.15 23.48 -19.06
N LEU A 310 22.64 22.34 -19.49
CA LEU A 310 23.89 21.74 -19.03
C LEU A 310 24.87 21.62 -20.21
N ASP A 311 26.16 21.60 -19.90
CA ASP A 311 27.20 21.41 -20.90
C ASP A 311 27.11 19.97 -21.48
N GLU A 312 27.15 19.85 -22.81
CA GLU A 312 27.01 18.55 -23.51
C GLU A 312 28.10 17.53 -23.12
N ARG A 313 29.24 18.00 -22.59
CA ARG A 313 30.27 17.11 -22.08
C ARG A 313 29.77 16.15 -20.99
N TYR A 314 28.75 16.55 -20.21
CA TYR A 314 28.18 15.70 -19.17
C TYR A 314 27.31 14.57 -19.71
N LEU A 315 26.85 14.66 -20.96
CA LEU A 315 26.14 13.57 -21.63
C LEU A 315 27.03 12.33 -21.86
N ALA A 316 28.35 12.43 -21.66
CA ALA A 316 29.26 11.30 -21.60
C ALA A 316 29.18 10.52 -20.26
N LEU A 317 28.41 10.98 -19.30
CA LEU A 317 28.10 10.25 -18.07
C LEU A 317 26.92 9.30 -18.28
N PRO A 318 26.79 8.24 -17.46
CA PRO A 318 25.62 7.39 -17.46
C PRO A 318 24.32 8.17 -17.19
N PRO A 319 23.22 7.83 -17.87
CA PRO A 319 21.96 8.59 -17.74
C PRO A 319 21.41 8.61 -16.32
N GLU A 320 21.57 7.52 -15.56
CA GLU A 320 21.10 7.45 -14.18
C GLU A 320 21.90 8.36 -13.25
N VAL A 321 23.19 8.58 -13.51
CA VAL A 321 23.99 9.55 -12.75
C VAL A 321 23.44 10.95 -12.94
N LEU A 322 23.18 11.35 -14.21
CA LEU A 322 22.60 12.65 -14.52
C LEU A 322 21.20 12.80 -13.91
N SER A 323 20.33 11.79 -14.10
CA SER A 323 18.97 11.82 -13.57
C SER A 323 18.95 11.85 -12.04
N THR A 324 19.82 11.10 -11.37
CA THR A 324 19.93 11.09 -9.90
C THR A 324 20.39 12.46 -9.38
N VAL A 325 21.45 13.02 -9.93
CA VAL A 325 21.92 14.37 -9.54
C VAL A 325 20.81 15.39 -9.72
N MET A 326 20.10 15.37 -10.85
CA MET A 326 19.03 16.31 -11.12
C MET A 326 17.81 16.09 -10.23
N ARG A 327 17.26 14.87 -10.16
CA ARG A 327 16.03 14.58 -9.44
C ARG A 327 16.20 14.54 -7.93
N SER A 328 17.13 13.72 -7.45
CA SER A 328 17.23 13.41 -6.02
C SER A 328 17.92 14.52 -5.23
N HIS A 329 18.89 15.22 -5.85
CA HIS A 329 19.70 16.22 -5.15
C HIS A 329 19.25 17.66 -5.43
N GLN A 330 18.75 17.97 -6.63
CA GLN A 330 18.40 19.32 -7.02
C GLN A 330 16.89 19.56 -7.24
N ARG A 331 16.05 18.50 -7.26
CA ARG A 331 14.62 18.56 -7.60
C ARG A 331 14.39 19.17 -8.97
N TYR A 332 15.26 18.86 -9.92
CA TYR A 332 15.09 19.25 -11.33
C TYR A 332 14.45 18.10 -12.10
N VAL A 333 13.85 18.43 -13.23
CA VAL A 333 13.21 17.49 -14.16
C VAL A 333 14.12 17.32 -15.37
N PRO A 334 14.80 16.18 -15.52
CA PRO A 334 15.55 15.86 -16.73
C PRO A 334 14.62 15.78 -17.94
N LEU A 335 15.13 16.11 -19.12
CA LEU A 335 14.40 15.94 -20.37
C LEU A 335 15.00 14.79 -21.17
N GLY A 336 14.22 13.75 -21.41
CA GLY A 336 14.57 12.64 -22.28
C GLY A 336 14.46 12.99 -23.77
N CYS A 337 15.25 12.32 -24.62
CA CYS A 337 15.13 12.38 -26.06
C CYS A 337 13.84 11.70 -26.53
N PRO A 338 13.03 12.31 -27.42
CA PRO A 338 11.83 11.67 -27.94
C PRO A 338 12.14 10.39 -28.71
N GLY A 339 11.42 9.30 -28.41
CA GLY A 339 11.63 8.02 -29.09
C GLY A 339 12.90 7.26 -28.71
N ALA A 340 13.67 7.73 -27.72
CA ALA A 340 14.81 7.01 -27.20
C ALA A 340 14.37 5.66 -26.61
N LEU A 341 15.07 4.58 -26.97
CA LEU A 341 14.86 3.28 -26.37
C LEU A 341 15.64 3.21 -25.07
N PRO A 342 15.00 2.93 -23.94
CA PRO A 342 15.69 2.82 -22.67
C PRO A 342 16.67 1.64 -22.69
N ASP A 343 17.92 1.91 -22.36
CA ASP A 343 18.94 0.89 -22.10
C ASP A 343 19.50 1.09 -20.70
N SER A 344 19.15 0.19 -19.79
CA SER A 344 19.56 0.26 -18.38
C SER A 344 21.09 0.16 -18.19
N LEU A 345 21.82 -0.35 -19.17
CA LEU A 345 23.27 -0.46 -19.18
C LEU A 345 23.96 0.60 -20.06
N ALA A 346 23.25 1.59 -20.56
CA ALA A 346 23.87 2.67 -21.33
C ALA A 346 24.98 3.36 -20.52
N LEU A 347 26.17 3.47 -21.11
CA LEU A 347 27.32 4.09 -20.46
C LEU A 347 27.36 5.60 -20.64
N GLU A 348 26.61 6.14 -21.60
CA GLU A 348 26.51 7.55 -21.94
C GLU A 348 25.03 7.94 -22.10
N ALA A 349 24.70 9.19 -21.78
CA ALA A 349 23.35 9.71 -21.86
C ALA A 349 23.02 10.41 -23.20
N ARG A 350 23.95 10.50 -24.16
CA ARG A 350 23.84 11.32 -25.39
C ARG A 350 22.58 11.08 -26.21
N ASP A 351 22.16 9.82 -26.32
CA ASP A 351 20.98 9.44 -27.09
C ASP A 351 19.71 9.28 -26.22
N LEU A 352 19.85 9.48 -24.93
CA LEU A 352 18.77 9.26 -23.95
C LEU A 352 18.27 10.55 -23.31
N LEU A 353 19.17 11.49 -23.04
CA LEU A 353 18.86 12.76 -22.37
C LEU A 353 19.25 13.95 -23.21
N LEU A 354 18.44 15.02 -23.14
CA LEU A 354 18.79 16.31 -23.70
C LEU A 354 19.76 17.07 -22.77
N SER A 355 20.57 17.97 -23.34
CA SER A 355 21.41 18.91 -22.58
C SER A 355 20.58 20.04 -21.92
N ARG A 356 19.36 19.71 -21.52
CA ARG A 356 18.37 20.64 -20.90
C ARG A 356 17.66 19.97 -19.75
N PHE A 357 17.24 20.78 -18.79
CA PHE A 357 16.43 20.36 -17.65
C PHE A 357 15.40 21.44 -17.32
N LEU A 358 14.35 21.06 -16.60
CA LEU A 358 13.37 21.99 -16.05
C LEU A 358 13.49 22.02 -14.52
N PHE A 359 13.11 23.16 -13.94
CA PHE A 359 12.99 23.29 -12.49
C PHE A 359 11.87 24.27 -12.14
N VAL A 360 11.32 24.13 -10.93
CA VAL A 360 10.25 24.98 -10.43
C VAL A 360 10.84 26.02 -9.47
N ALA A 361 10.82 27.27 -9.89
CA ALA A 361 11.20 28.39 -9.04
C ALA A 361 10.02 28.83 -8.18
N ASN A 362 10.31 29.33 -6.97
CA ASN A 362 9.32 29.93 -6.10
C ASN A 362 9.36 31.46 -6.22
N GLY A 363 8.41 32.03 -6.97
CA GLY A 363 8.31 33.46 -7.25
C GLY A 363 8.21 33.74 -8.75
N ARG A 364 7.28 34.61 -9.13
CA ARG A 364 6.99 34.99 -10.52
C ARG A 364 7.53 36.37 -10.84
N ASN A 365 8.84 36.57 -10.71
CA ASN A 365 9.50 37.83 -11.09
C ASN A 365 10.27 37.65 -12.41
N PRO A 366 9.76 38.16 -13.55
CA PRO A 366 10.42 38.00 -14.84
C PRO A 366 11.83 38.60 -14.88
N ALA A 367 12.07 39.69 -14.14
CA ALA A 367 13.39 40.35 -14.09
C ALA A 367 14.44 39.48 -13.34
N ALA A 368 14.01 38.62 -12.43
CA ALA A 368 14.87 37.69 -11.68
C ALA A 368 15.08 36.36 -12.39
N ALA A 369 14.20 35.95 -13.30
CA ALA A 369 14.17 34.63 -13.92
C ALA A 369 15.52 34.21 -14.52
N ASP A 370 16.21 35.12 -15.23
CA ASP A 370 17.50 34.84 -15.84
C ASP A 370 18.61 34.66 -14.80
N THR A 371 18.57 35.41 -13.69
CA THR A 371 19.52 35.25 -12.58
C THR A 371 19.29 33.95 -11.86
N VAL A 372 18.02 33.58 -11.63
CA VAL A 372 17.64 32.29 -10.99
C VAL A 372 18.09 31.12 -11.89
N ARG A 373 17.84 31.18 -13.19
CA ARG A 373 18.28 30.19 -14.17
C ARG A 373 19.80 29.97 -14.10
N ARG A 374 20.59 31.04 -14.24
CA ARG A 374 22.06 30.97 -14.18
C ARG A 374 22.58 30.47 -12.84
N GLY A 375 21.90 30.78 -11.75
CA GLY A 375 22.21 30.25 -10.42
C GLY A 375 22.05 28.73 -10.36
N ASN A 376 20.91 28.20 -10.86
CA ASN A 376 20.64 26.77 -10.89
C ASN A 376 21.58 26.01 -11.86
N GLU A 377 21.87 26.57 -13.04
CA GLU A 377 22.85 26.00 -13.97
C GLU A 377 24.26 25.90 -13.34
N ARG A 378 24.65 26.91 -12.54
CA ARG A 378 25.94 26.89 -11.82
C ARG A 378 25.98 25.78 -10.75
N VAL A 379 24.93 25.64 -9.96
CA VAL A 379 24.84 24.59 -8.93
C VAL A 379 24.87 23.22 -9.58
N LEU A 380 24.08 23.00 -10.64
CA LEU A 380 24.07 21.73 -11.36
C LEU A 380 25.45 21.41 -11.94
N ARG A 381 26.12 22.40 -12.54
CA ARG A 381 27.49 22.23 -13.09
C ARG A 381 28.45 21.72 -12.03
N ALA A 382 28.48 22.33 -10.85
CA ALA A 382 29.38 21.90 -9.78
C ALA A 382 29.12 20.44 -9.37
N ARG A 383 27.86 20.06 -9.22
CA ARG A 383 27.48 18.67 -8.88
C ARG A 383 27.82 17.66 -9.99
N LEU A 384 27.67 18.06 -11.26
CA LEU A 384 28.04 17.20 -12.39
C LEU A 384 29.57 17.11 -12.58
N ASP A 385 30.33 18.14 -12.23
CA ASP A 385 31.80 18.08 -12.20
C ASP A 385 32.28 17.07 -11.14
N ASP A 386 31.66 17.07 -9.94
CA ASP A 386 31.93 16.08 -8.89
C ASP A 386 31.59 14.66 -9.39
N ALA A 387 30.40 14.46 -9.95
CA ALA A 387 29.98 13.17 -10.48
C ALA A 387 30.93 12.67 -11.61
N ALA A 388 31.35 13.55 -12.51
CA ALA A 388 32.31 13.21 -13.56
C ALA A 388 33.68 12.84 -12.98
N PHE A 389 34.08 13.48 -11.90
CA PHE A 389 35.31 13.11 -11.19
C PHE A 389 35.18 11.71 -10.57
N PHE A 390 34.10 11.41 -9.87
CA PHE A 390 33.87 10.11 -9.25
C PHE A 390 33.86 8.98 -10.29
N VAL A 391 33.09 9.14 -11.40
CA VAL A 391 33.10 8.12 -12.48
C VAL A 391 34.50 7.86 -13.00
N ARG A 392 35.32 8.90 -13.23
CA ARG A 392 36.71 8.72 -13.73
C ARG A 392 37.59 8.03 -12.69
N ALA A 393 37.51 8.42 -11.42
CA ALA A 393 38.26 7.84 -10.34
C ALA A 393 37.92 6.36 -10.14
N ASP A 394 36.62 6.04 -10.14
CA ASP A 394 36.12 4.69 -9.99
C ASP A 394 36.55 3.80 -11.19
N ARG A 395 36.51 4.31 -12.41
CA ARG A 395 36.98 3.55 -13.61
C ARG A 395 38.48 3.33 -13.67
N SER A 396 39.26 4.00 -12.83
CA SER A 396 40.69 3.77 -12.73
C SER A 396 41.07 2.55 -11.87
N VAL A 397 40.12 1.96 -11.14
CA VAL A 397 40.31 0.77 -10.29
C VAL A 397 39.43 -0.36 -10.86
N ALA A 398 40.03 -1.53 -11.09
CA ALA A 398 39.26 -2.66 -11.59
C ALA A 398 38.19 -3.13 -10.59
N SER A 399 37.07 -3.58 -11.09
CA SER A 399 35.93 -4.05 -10.25
C SER A 399 36.32 -5.24 -9.37
N ILE A 400 37.22 -6.11 -9.85
CA ILE A 400 37.75 -7.22 -9.06
C ILE A 400 38.59 -6.73 -7.86
N ASP A 401 39.41 -5.69 -8.05
CA ASP A 401 40.22 -5.11 -6.97
C ASP A 401 39.33 -4.39 -5.93
N ARG A 402 38.19 -3.82 -6.37
CA ARG A 402 37.18 -3.26 -5.46
C ARG A 402 36.44 -4.35 -4.67
N ARG A 403 36.18 -5.50 -5.28
CA ARG A 403 35.65 -6.66 -4.56
C ARG A 403 36.49 -7.03 -3.34
N ASP A 404 37.78 -7.08 -3.49
CA ASP A 404 38.70 -7.41 -2.38
C ASP A 404 38.68 -6.36 -1.27
N GLN A 405 38.35 -5.09 -1.59
CA GLN A 405 38.16 -4.03 -0.58
C GLN A 405 36.90 -4.20 0.28
N LEU A 406 35.95 -5.03 -0.13
CA LEU A 406 34.74 -5.34 0.66
C LEU A 406 35.09 -6.04 2.00
N ASP A 407 36.29 -6.65 2.11
CA ASP A 407 36.77 -7.22 3.37
C ASP A 407 36.90 -6.18 4.49
N ARG A 408 37.13 -4.92 4.14
CA ARG A 408 37.26 -3.80 5.09
C ARG A 408 35.95 -3.22 5.56
N VAL A 409 34.85 -3.63 4.97
CA VAL A 409 33.51 -3.12 5.28
C VAL A 409 32.76 -4.16 6.08
N THR A 410 32.54 -3.90 7.36
CA THR A 410 31.75 -4.77 8.23
C THR A 410 30.30 -4.87 7.74
N PHE A 411 29.81 -6.10 7.53
CA PHE A 411 28.40 -6.31 7.18
C PHE A 411 27.53 -6.24 8.43
N ALA A 412 27.80 -7.11 9.39
CA ALA A 412 27.11 -7.11 10.67
C ALA A 412 27.93 -7.89 11.70
N GLU A 413 27.72 -7.61 12.98
CA GLU A 413 28.39 -8.32 14.09
C GLU A 413 28.10 -9.82 14.02
N GLY A 414 29.14 -10.63 14.07
CA GLY A 414 29.07 -12.10 13.97
C GLY A 414 28.91 -12.64 12.54
N LEU A 415 28.68 -11.78 11.53
CA LEU A 415 28.50 -12.18 10.13
C LEU A 415 29.68 -11.79 9.23
N GLY A 416 30.71 -11.15 9.79
CA GLY A 416 31.93 -10.76 9.06
C GLY A 416 31.76 -9.52 8.18
N SER A 417 32.52 -9.46 7.11
CA SER A 417 32.61 -8.37 6.15
C SER A 417 31.59 -8.49 5.02
N LEU A 418 31.50 -7.46 4.16
CA LEU A 418 30.76 -7.55 2.91
C LEU A 418 31.37 -8.56 1.93
N LEU A 419 32.67 -8.82 2.02
CA LEU A 419 33.31 -9.88 1.23
C LEU A 419 32.83 -11.27 1.66
N ASP A 420 32.73 -11.53 2.96
CA ASP A 420 32.14 -12.77 3.48
C ASP A 420 30.69 -12.94 3.04
N ARG A 421 29.94 -11.83 3.01
CA ARG A 421 28.58 -11.83 2.48
C ARG A 421 28.52 -12.21 1.00
N THR A 422 29.42 -11.67 0.16
CA THR A 422 29.46 -12.06 -1.26
C THR A 422 29.80 -13.55 -1.45
N GLN A 423 30.65 -14.13 -0.62
CA GLN A 423 30.91 -15.57 -0.65
C GLN A 423 29.69 -16.40 -0.29
N ARG A 424 28.86 -15.94 0.67
CA ARG A 424 27.56 -16.57 0.97
C ARG A 424 26.56 -16.45 -0.19
N LEU A 425 26.58 -15.32 -0.91
CA LEU A 425 25.78 -15.15 -2.14
C LEU A 425 26.23 -16.10 -3.25
N GLU A 426 27.54 -16.31 -3.43
CA GLU A 426 28.07 -17.28 -4.36
C GLU A 426 27.56 -18.70 -4.05
N TRP A 427 27.61 -19.09 -2.78
CA TRP A 427 27.08 -20.37 -2.33
C TRP A 427 25.56 -20.53 -2.64
N PHE A 428 24.76 -19.51 -2.32
CA PHE A 428 23.32 -19.55 -2.65
C PHE A 428 23.06 -19.58 -4.15
N THR A 429 23.85 -18.84 -4.91
CA THR A 429 23.76 -18.86 -6.39
C THR A 429 23.99 -20.26 -6.92
N ASP A 430 25.01 -20.97 -6.44
CA ASP A 430 25.28 -22.35 -6.84
C ASP A 430 24.15 -23.31 -6.42
N ALA A 431 23.65 -23.18 -5.20
CA ALA A 431 22.53 -24.00 -4.72
C ALA A 431 21.25 -23.81 -5.52
N LEU A 432 20.95 -22.56 -5.91
CA LEU A 432 19.79 -22.22 -6.77
C LEU A 432 19.98 -22.75 -8.19
N LEU A 433 21.17 -22.63 -8.76
CA LEU A 433 21.47 -23.15 -10.11
C LEU A 433 21.39 -24.68 -10.18
N GLU A 434 21.79 -25.38 -9.13
CA GLU A 434 21.59 -26.84 -9.00
C GLU A 434 20.11 -27.20 -9.00
N ALA A 435 19.29 -26.45 -8.23
CA ALA A 435 17.85 -26.72 -8.10
C ALA A 435 17.04 -26.36 -9.36
N LEU A 436 17.41 -25.26 -10.03
CA LEU A 436 16.64 -24.75 -11.19
C LEU A 436 17.08 -25.32 -12.55
N ALA A 437 18.23 -26.00 -12.60
CA ALA A 437 18.76 -26.63 -13.82
C ALA A 437 18.77 -25.71 -15.06
N LEU A 438 19.19 -24.46 -14.88
CA LEU A 438 19.19 -23.44 -15.93
C LEU A 438 20.26 -23.71 -17.00
N ALA A 439 20.10 -23.07 -18.17
CA ALA A 439 21.05 -23.20 -19.27
C ALA A 439 22.47 -22.77 -18.90
N VAL A 440 23.49 -23.47 -19.40
CA VAL A 440 24.90 -23.26 -19.05
C VAL A 440 25.35 -21.80 -19.19
N PRO A 441 25.00 -21.04 -20.24
CA PRO A 441 25.39 -19.64 -20.35
C PRO A 441 24.78 -18.77 -19.26
N THR A 442 23.51 -19.00 -18.89
CA THR A 442 22.81 -18.30 -17.81
C THR A 442 23.47 -18.60 -16.45
N ALA A 443 23.77 -19.87 -16.19
CA ALA A 443 24.43 -20.31 -14.98
C ALA A 443 25.83 -19.69 -14.84
N ALA A 444 26.61 -19.62 -15.93
CA ALA A 444 27.94 -18.98 -15.93
C ALA A 444 27.83 -17.47 -15.65
N ALA A 445 26.84 -16.78 -16.26
CA ALA A 445 26.62 -15.37 -16.02
C ALA A 445 26.17 -15.09 -14.57
N ALA A 446 25.28 -15.91 -14.00
CA ALA A 446 24.83 -15.78 -12.61
C ALA A 446 25.97 -15.96 -11.61
N ARG A 447 26.83 -17.00 -11.78
CA ARG A 447 28.01 -17.21 -10.94
C ARG A 447 28.98 -16.04 -11.01
N ARG A 448 29.27 -15.54 -12.22
CA ARG A 448 30.17 -14.40 -12.40
C ARG A 448 29.56 -13.12 -11.78
N ALA A 449 28.25 -12.92 -11.93
CA ALA A 449 27.57 -11.79 -11.33
C ALA A 449 27.54 -11.87 -9.79
N ALA A 450 27.30 -13.03 -9.20
CA ALA A 450 27.36 -13.22 -7.75
C ALA A 450 28.75 -12.92 -7.20
N HIS A 451 29.82 -13.34 -7.93
CA HIS A 451 31.20 -13.07 -7.58
C HIS A 451 31.52 -11.59 -7.61
N LEU A 452 31.02 -10.85 -8.61
CA LEU A 452 31.32 -9.44 -8.80
C LEU A 452 30.27 -8.48 -8.21
N CYS A 453 29.14 -8.97 -7.69
CA CYS A 453 28.17 -8.08 -7.09
C CYS A 453 28.73 -7.36 -5.85
N LYS A 454 28.10 -6.22 -5.47
CA LYS A 454 28.50 -5.40 -4.31
C LYS A 454 29.84 -4.65 -4.44
N HIS A 455 30.69 -4.90 -5.47
CA HIS A 455 31.96 -4.22 -5.61
C HIS A 455 31.84 -2.69 -5.67
N ASP A 456 30.68 -2.18 -6.13
CA ASP A 456 30.41 -0.75 -6.25
C ASP A 456 30.11 -0.06 -4.91
N LEU A 457 29.82 -0.82 -3.83
CA LEU A 457 29.60 -0.26 -2.50
C LEU A 457 30.83 0.46 -1.93
N VAL A 458 32.02 0.15 -2.42
CA VAL A 458 33.30 0.83 -2.05
C VAL A 458 33.72 1.85 -3.09
N SER A 459 32.90 2.15 -4.10
CA SER A 459 33.17 3.19 -5.08
C SER A 459 32.84 4.58 -4.54
N GLN A 460 33.49 5.62 -5.08
CA GLN A 460 33.19 7.01 -4.70
C GLN A 460 31.79 7.44 -5.14
N MET A 461 31.36 6.94 -6.30
CA MET A 461 30.03 7.23 -6.84
C MET A 461 28.93 6.73 -5.91
N VAL A 462 28.98 5.49 -5.43
CA VAL A 462 27.96 4.92 -4.56
C VAL A 462 28.07 5.46 -3.13
N ALA A 463 29.27 5.86 -2.69
CA ALA A 463 29.42 6.54 -1.40
C ALA A 463 28.71 7.90 -1.36
N GLU A 464 28.73 8.67 -2.46
CA GLU A 464 28.01 9.95 -2.57
C GLU A 464 26.53 9.77 -2.98
N PHE A 465 26.24 8.79 -3.85
CA PHE A 465 24.90 8.49 -4.39
C PHE A 465 24.50 7.03 -4.12
N PRO A 466 24.10 6.71 -2.88
CA PRO A 466 23.78 5.31 -2.49
C PRO A 466 22.68 4.66 -3.31
N GLU A 467 21.76 5.46 -3.87
CA GLU A 467 20.69 4.99 -4.75
C GLU A 467 21.19 4.40 -6.09
N LEU A 468 22.45 4.66 -6.46
CA LEU A 468 23.08 4.10 -7.67
C LEU A 468 23.76 2.75 -7.43
N GLN A 469 23.70 2.19 -6.21
CA GLN A 469 24.22 0.85 -5.91
C GLN A 469 23.61 -0.20 -6.84
N GLY A 470 24.42 -1.11 -7.33
CA GLY A 470 24.06 -2.11 -8.34
C GLY A 470 24.02 -1.54 -9.75
N VAL A 471 23.43 -0.35 -9.96
CA VAL A 471 23.40 0.32 -11.27
C VAL A 471 24.81 0.62 -11.74
N MET A 472 25.61 1.28 -10.91
CA MET A 472 27.02 1.59 -11.24
C MET A 472 27.87 0.33 -11.28
N GLY A 473 27.58 -0.66 -10.44
CA GLY A 473 28.24 -1.95 -10.49
C GLY A 473 28.15 -2.61 -11.86
N GLY A 474 26.93 -2.71 -12.41
CA GLY A 474 26.73 -3.24 -13.77
C GLY A 474 27.44 -2.42 -14.85
N LYS A 475 27.36 -1.09 -14.78
CA LYS A 475 27.98 -0.20 -15.77
C LYS A 475 29.49 -0.22 -15.74
N TYR A 476 30.13 -0.31 -14.57
CA TYR A 476 31.58 -0.44 -14.47
C TYR A 476 32.05 -1.77 -15.07
N LEU A 477 31.36 -2.89 -14.78
CA LEU A 477 31.67 -4.19 -15.37
C LEU A 477 31.54 -4.19 -16.90
N LEU A 478 30.48 -3.59 -17.43
CA LEU A 478 30.32 -3.47 -18.88
C LEU A 478 31.44 -2.64 -19.51
N ALA A 479 31.81 -1.54 -18.88
CA ALA A 479 32.93 -0.68 -19.34
C ALA A 479 34.29 -1.36 -19.28
N GLU A 480 34.47 -2.34 -18.38
CA GLU A 480 35.65 -3.17 -18.26
C GLU A 480 35.69 -4.35 -19.26
N GLY A 481 34.59 -4.58 -20.00
CA GLY A 481 34.48 -5.63 -21.01
C GLY A 481 33.86 -6.94 -20.50
N GLU A 482 33.28 -6.98 -19.30
CA GLU A 482 32.49 -8.13 -18.86
C GLU A 482 31.26 -8.34 -19.77
N PRO A 483 30.82 -9.59 -19.96
CA PRO A 483 29.64 -9.88 -20.76
C PRO A 483 28.42 -9.09 -20.27
N ARG A 484 27.63 -8.57 -21.22
CA ARG A 484 26.41 -7.81 -20.90
C ARG A 484 25.44 -8.53 -19.94
N ALA A 485 25.33 -9.88 -20.07
CA ALA A 485 24.51 -10.69 -19.19
C ALA A 485 24.98 -10.64 -17.72
N VAL A 486 26.30 -10.58 -17.49
CA VAL A 486 26.92 -10.45 -16.17
C VAL A 486 26.63 -9.03 -15.61
N ALA A 487 26.87 -8.01 -16.41
CA ALA A 487 26.64 -6.62 -16.04
C ALA A 487 25.17 -6.37 -15.68
N LEU A 488 24.24 -6.91 -16.47
CA LEU A 488 22.80 -6.82 -16.21
C LEU A 488 22.41 -7.54 -14.92
N ALA A 489 22.91 -8.75 -14.70
CA ALA A 489 22.61 -9.50 -13.49
C ALA A 489 23.12 -8.78 -12.22
N VAL A 490 24.30 -8.12 -12.29
CA VAL A 490 24.80 -7.28 -11.19
C VAL A 490 23.90 -6.06 -10.96
N GLN A 491 23.39 -5.43 -12.02
CA GLN A 491 22.45 -4.32 -11.88
C GLN A 491 21.11 -4.75 -11.25
N GLU A 492 20.63 -5.94 -11.61
CA GLU A 492 19.30 -6.44 -11.23
C GLU A 492 19.23 -7.12 -9.85
N HIS A 493 20.38 -7.48 -9.25
CA HIS A 493 20.36 -8.33 -8.04
C HIS A 493 19.66 -7.69 -6.82
N TYR A 494 19.46 -6.37 -6.82
CA TYR A 494 18.67 -5.69 -5.78
C TYR A 494 17.15 -5.65 -6.07
N LEU A 495 16.72 -6.02 -7.29
CA LEU A 495 15.31 -5.95 -7.68
C LEU A 495 14.48 -7.16 -7.15
N PRO A 496 13.24 -6.95 -6.73
CA PRO A 496 12.57 -5.67 -6.46
C PRO A 496 13.03 -5.05 -5.13
N ARG A 497 13.19 -3.74 -5.04
CA ARG A 497 13.61 -3.03 -3.82
C ARG A 497 12.43 -2.78 -2.87
N GLY A 498 11.22 -2.80 -3.40
CA GLY A 498 9.98 -2.60 -2.65
C GLY A 498 8.73 -2.94 -3.44
N ALA A 499 7.57 -2.67 -2.87
CA ALA A 499 6.30 -2.89 -3.52
C ALA A 499 6.18 -2.05 -4.81
N GLY A 500 5.75 -2.67 -5.91
CA GLY A 500 5.57 -2.02 -7.20
C GLY A 500 6.87 -1.75 -7.99
N ASP A 501 8.03 -2.16 -7.47
CA ASP A 501 9.30 -2.08 -8.23
C ASP A 501 9.34 -3.16 -9.33
N SER A 502 10.16 -2.92 -10.37
CA SER A 502 10.38 -3.91 -11.42
C SER A 502 11.07 -5.16 -10.90
N LEU A 503 10.75 -6.29 -11.51
CA LEU A 503 11.44 -7.56 -11.26
C LEU A 503 12.69 -7.68 -12.16
N PRO A 504 13.67 -8.54 -11.81
CA PRO A 504 14.79 -8.81 -12.68
C PRO A 504 14.32 -9.27 -14.06
N SER A 505 14.82 -8.68 -15.13
CA SER A 505 14.43 -9.02 -16.50
C SER A 505 15.18 -10.24 -17.05
N SER A 506 16.36 -10.53 -16.50
CA SER A 506 17.20 -11.66 -16.89
C SER A 506 17.11 -12.82 -15.88
N ASP A 507 17.23 -14.06 -16.36
CA ASP A 507 17.27 -15.23 -15.48
C ASP A 507 18.51 -15.22 -14.57
N ALA A 508 19.67 -14.77 -15.09
CA ALA A 508 20.87 -14.63 -14.29
C ALA A 508 20.69 -13.61 -13.17
N GLY A 509 20.07 -12.46 -13.47
CA GLY A 509 19.72 -11.44 -12.47
C GLY A 509 18.72 -11.96 -11.45
N ALA A 510 17.72 -12.71 -11.87
CA ALA A 510 16.71 -13.32 -10.99
C ALA A 510 17.34 -14.31 -10.00
N VAL A 511 18.29 -15.15 -10.44
CA VAL A 511 19.00 -16.08 -9.55
C VAL A 511 19.80 -15.32 -8.50
N VAL A 512 20.59 -14.31 -8.89
CA VAL A 512 21.39 -13.54 -7.93
C VAL A 512 20.50 -12.71 -6.99
N ALA A 513 19.36 -12.22 -7.49
CA ALA A 513 18.35 -11.52 -6.69
C ALA A 513 17.67 -12.44 -5.66
N LEU A 514 17.42 -13.70 -5.98
CA LEU A 514 16.96 -14.71 -5.03
C LEU A 514 18.03 -15.01 -3.98
N ALA A 515 19.28 -15.21 -4.41
CA ALA A 515 20.41 -15.44 -3.52
C ALA A 515 20.58 -14.29 -2.50
N GLU A 516 20.50 -13.04 -2.98
CA GLU A 516 20.58 -11.83 -2.14
C GLU A 516 19.54 -11.82 -1.01
N ARG A 517 18.31 -12.17 -1.33
CA ARG A 517 17.19 -12.18 -0.37
C ARG A 517 17.25 -13.33 0.60
N LEU A 518 17.60 -14.52 0.11
CA LEU A 518 17.76 -15.72 0.94
C LEU A 518 18.91 -15.53 1.92
N GLU A 519 20.03 -14.99 1.48
CA GLU A 519 21.18 -14.67 2.32
C GLU A 519 20.83 -13.66 3.41
N LEU A 520 20.16 -12.55 3.02
CA LEU A 520 19.72 -11.53 3.98
C LEU A 520 18.80 -12.10 5.05
N LEU A 521 17.80 -12.89 4.66
CA LEU A 521 16.85 -13.51 5.58
C LEU A 521 17.58 -14.47 6.53
N LEU A 522 18.36 -15.37 5.98
CA LEU A 522 19.01 -16.43 6.76
C LEU A 522 20.04 -15.84 7.75
N SER A 523 20.84 -14.87 7.31
CA SER A 523 21.84 -14.20 8.14
C SER A 523 21.19 -13.37 9.26
N SER A 524 20.08 -12.65 8.96
CA SER A 524 19.35 -11.89 9.99
C SER A 524 18.70 -12.80 11.02
N PHE A 525 18.04 -13.88 10.58
CA PHE A 525 17.40 -14.82 11.49
C PHE A 525 18.41 -15.62 12.35
N ALA A 526 19.56 -15.93 11.78
CA ALA A 526 20.67 -16.55 12.52
C ALA A 526 21.18 -15.69 13.68
N ARG A 527 21.08 -14.33 13.55
CA ARG A 527 21.37 -13.38 14.64
C ARG A 527 20.18 -13.18 15.60
N GLY A 528 19.08 -13.85 15.39
CA GLY A 528 17.86 -13.65 16.17
C GLY A 528 17.04 -12.42 15.79
N GLU A 529 17.40 -11.73 14.69
CA GLU A 529 16.68 -10.54 14.21
C GLU A 529 15.48 -10.97 13.38
N LYS A 530 14.29 -10.89 13.98
CA LYS A 530 13.03 -11.27 13.35
C LYS A 530 12.11 -10.05 13.26
N PRO A 531 11.30 -9.92 12.20
CA PRO A 531 10.29 -8.86 12.14
C PRO A 531 9.23 -9.09 13.22
N SER A 532 8.80 -8.02 13.91
CA SER A 532 7.81 -8.09 14.98
C SER A 532 6.78 -6.96 14.86
N GLY A 533 5.47 -7.28 14.94
CA GLY A 533 4.40 -6.29 14.81
C GLY A 533 4.57 -5.41 13.57
N SER A 534 4.62 -4.09 13.73
CA SER A 534 4.88 -3.13 12.64
C SER A 534 6.37 -2.91 12.35
N SER A 535 7.28 -3.45 13.17
CA SER A 535 8.72 -3.24 13.04
C SER A 535 9.35 -4.25 12.07
N ASP A 536 10.06 -3.74 11.07
CA ASP A 536 10.85 -4.52 10.10
C ASP A 536 12.06 -3.68 9.66
N PRO A 537 13.04 -3.45 10.55
CA PRO A 537 14.14 -2.51 10.30
C PRO A 537 15.03 -2.94 9.13
N TYR A 538 15.14 -4.25 8.86
CA TYR A 538 15.97 -4.80 7.77
C TYR A 538 15.19 -5.11 6.50
N GLY A 539 13.87 -4.89 6.47
CA GLY A 539 13.03 -5.18 5.31
C GLY A 539 12.86 -6.67 5.01
N LEU A 540 12.88 -7.50 6.05
CA LEU A 540 12.83 -8.97 5.91
C LEU A 540 11.51 -9.46 5.29
N ARG A 541 10.38 -8.80 5.62
CA ARG A 541 9.11 -9.09 4.94
C ARG A 541 9.17 -8.76 3.45
N ARG A 542 9.81 -7.64 3.09
CA ARG A 542 10.00 -7.27 1.68
C ARG A 542 10.91 -8.26 0.95
N ALA A 543 11.94 -8.76 1.63
CA ALA A 543 12.82 -9.80 1.07
C ALA A 543 12.02 -11.08 0.79
N GLY A 544 11.19 -11.54 1.73
CA GLY A 544 10.30 -12.70 1.54
C GLY A 544 9.32 -12.51 0.39
N ASN A 545 8.66 -11.34 0.29
CA ASN A 545 7.79 -10.99 -0.82
C ASN A 545 8.53 -11.05 -2.17
N GLY A 546 9.74 -10.47 -2.23
CA GLY A 546 10.55 -10.48 -3.44
C GLY A 546 10.96 -11.89 -3.92
N ILE A 547 11.20 -12.83 -2.99
CA ILE A 547 11.45 -14.24 -3.35
C ILE A 547 10.24 -14.81 -4.09
N LEU A 548 9.05 -14.66 -3.53
CA LEU A 548 7.81 -15.20 -4.11
C LEU A 548 7.50 -14.55 -5.46
N GLN A 549 7.61 -13.23 -5.55
CA GLN A 549 7.36 -12.48 -6.78
C GLN A 549 8.30 -12.88 -7.92
N ILE A 550 9.60 -13.08 -7.63
CA ILE A 550 10.56 -13.54 -8.64
C ILE A 550 10.22 -14.96 -9.11
N LEU A 551 9.89 -15.89 -8.19
CA LEU A 551 9.51 -17.25 -8.55
C LEU A 551 8.24 -17.30 -9.40
N TRP A 552 7.24 -16.48 -9.06
CA TRP A 552 6.00 -16.38 -9.81
C TRP A 552 6.18 -15.78 -11.21
N ASP A 553 6.97 -14.71 -11.31
CA ASP A 553 7.25 -14.05 -12.59
C ASP A 553 8.00 -14.95 -13.56
N ARG A 554 9.01 -15.68 -13.05
CA ARG A 554 9.80 -16.62 -13.85
C ARG A 554 9.06 -17.93 -14.12
N GLY A 555 7.99 -18.23 -13.38
CA GLY A 555 7.33 -19.54 -13.44
C GLY A 555 8.22 -20.69 -12.96
N TRP A 556 9.18 -20.40 -12.10
CA TRP A 556 10.12 -21.40 -11.60
C TRP A 556 9.51 -22.23 -10.48
N THR A 557 9.65 -23.55 -10.59
CA THR A 557 9.39 -24.48 -9.49
C THR A 557 10.65 -24.64 -8.68
N LEU A 558 10.59 -24.28 -7.40
CA LEU A 558 11.71 -24.38 -6.46
C LEU A 558 11.20 -24.88 -5.12
N ASP A 559 11.73 -26.01 -4.66
CA ASP A 559 11.47 -26.49 -3.31
C ASP A 559 12.26 -25.64 -2.30
N LEU A 560 11.56 -24.61 -1.79
CA LEU A 560 12.12 -23.72 -0.76
C LEU A 560 12.36 -24.43 0.56
N VAL A 561 11.59 -25.45 0.92
CA VAL A 561 11.80 -26.20 2.17
C VAL A 561 13.11 -26.97 2.12
N ALA A 562 13.33 -27.72 1.04
CA ALA A 562 14.57 -28.46 0.85
C ALA A 562 15.80 -27.52 0.78
N LEU A 563 15.65 -26.39 0.07
CA LEU A 563 16.71 -25.37 0.00
C LEU A 563 17.03 -24.78 1.38
N LEU A 564 16.00 -24.37 2.14
CA LEU A 564 16.18 -23.81 3.49
C LEU A 564 16.81 -24.82 4.45
N GLN A 565 16.38 -26.07 4.40
CA GLN A 565 16.97 -27.13 5.23
C GLN A 565 18.47 -27.30 4.96
N ARG A 566 18.86 -27.31 3.69
CA ARG A 566 20.29 -27.36 3.27
C ARG A 566 21.03 -26.12 3.76
N SER A 567 20.43 -24.93 3.58
CA SER A 567 21.04 -23.66 3.90
C SER A 567 21.23 -23.44 5.41
N CYS A 568 20.24 -23.79 6.23
CA CYS A 568 20.32 -23.66 7.69
C CYS A 568 21.44 -24.54 8.27
N ARG A 569 21.60 -25.75 7.77
CA ARG A 569 22.73 -26.64 8.16
C ARG A 569 24.07 -26.05 7.74
N HIS A 570 24.15 -25.47 6.55
CA HIS A 570 25.37 -24.83 6.06
C HIS A 570 25.75 -23.61 6.91
N TRP A 571 24.77 -22.73 7.25
CA TRP A 571 25.01 -21.56 8.12
C TRP A 571 25.47 -21.96 9.51
N ALA A 572 24.85 -22.98 10.13
CA ALA A 572 25.26 -23.48 11.44
C ALA A 572 26.71 -23.99 11.42
N ALA A 573 27.12 -24.63 10.32
CA ALA A 573 28.49 -25.11 10.18
C ALA A 573 29.51 -23.99 9.91
N MET A 574 29.10 -22.97 9.15
CA MET A 574 29.96 -21.86 8.71
C MET A 574 30.15 -20.80 9.80
N LEU A 575 29.14 -20.60 10.66
CA LEU A 575 29.10 -19.54 11.67
C LEU A 575 29.01 -20.15 13.09
N PRO A 576 30.02 -20.91 13.56
CA PRO A 576 29.97 -21.62 14.82
C PRO A 576 29.82 -20.68 16.05
N ASP A 577 30.30 -19.44 15.93
CA ASP A 577 30.24 -18.44 17.01
C ASP A 577 28.82 -17.92 17.28
N LEU A 578 27.87 -18.14 16.37
CA LEU A 578 26.46 -17.76 16.55
C LEU A 578 25.60 -18.82 17.21
N ASP A 579 26.15 -20.01 17.50
CA ASP A 579 25.43 -21.15 18.14
C ASP A 579 24.04 -21.42 17.50
N ILE A 580 24.02 -21.57 16.18
CA ILE A 580 22.80 -21.66 15.38
C ILE A 580 22.16 -23.05 15.52
N ASP A 581 20.96 -23.14 16.09
CA ASP A 581 20.10 -24.31 15.94
C ASP A 581 19.45 -24.33 14.54
N ALA A 582 19.99 -25.16 13.66
CA ALA A 582 19.56 -25.27 12.27
C ALA A 582 18.08 -25.64 12.11
N ILE A 583 17.51 -26.46 13.05
CA ILE A 583 16.12 -26.88 12.98
C ILE A 583 15.19 -25.72 13.35
N SER A 584 15.50 -25.00 14.41
CA SER A 584 14.73 -23.83 14.85
C SER A 584 14.81 -22.69 13.84
N LEU A 585 15.97 -22.51 13.23
CA LEU A 585 16.17 -21.52 12.17
C LEU A 585 15.33 -21.86 10.93
N GLU A 586 15.37 -23.13 10.47
CA GLU A 586 14.54 -23.62 9.36
C GLU A 586 13.05 -23.37 9.63
N ALA A 587 12.53 -23.78 10.79
CA ALA A 587 11.14 -23.60 11.17
C ALA A 587 10.72 -22.12 11.14
N SER A 588 11.58 -21.22 11.62
CA SER A 588 11.32 -19.78 11.63
C SER A 588 11.29 -19.17 10.23
N MET A 589 12.18 -19.64 9.35
CA MET A 589 12.23 -19.20 7.94
C MET A 589 11.02 -19.69 7.14
N VAL A 590 10.65 -20.95 7.32
CA VAL A 590 9.47 -21.58 6.70
C VAL A 590 8.21 -20.82 7.12
N GLU A 591 8.06 -20.51 8.39
CA GLU A 591 6.91 -19.77 8.91
C GLU A 591 6.83 -18.34 8.31
N LEU A 592 7.97 -17.60 8.24
CA LEU A 592 7.98 -16.30 7.59
C LEU A 592 7.53 -16.39 6.13
N LEU A 593 8.10 -17.31 5.34
CA LEU A 593 7.78 -17.43 3.92
C LEU A 593 6.33 -17.86 3.69
N ARG A 594 5.79 -18.74 4.55
CA ARG A 594 4.39 -19.12 4.53
C ARG A 594 3.48 -17.90 4.75
N GLN A 595 3.75 -17.11 5.79
CA GLN A 595 3.00 -15.88 6.07
C GLN A 595 3.09 -14.88 4.92
N ARG A 596 4.26 -14.76 4.28
CA ARG A 596 4.42 -13.87 3.13
C ARG A 596 3.66 -14.35 1.91
N LEU A 597 3.62 -15.69 1.68
CA LEU A 597 2.84 -16.29 0.59
C LEU A 597 1.35 -15.95 0.74
N VAL A 598 0.78 -16.20 1.91
CA VAL A 598 -0.63 -15.87 2.19
C VAL A 598 -0.89 -14.37 1.99
N SER A 599 -0.07 -13.50 2.61
CA SER A 599 -0.24 -12.04 2.46
C SER A 599 -0.14 -11.55 1.01
N GLN A 600 0.78 -12.12 0.21
CA GLN A 600 0.92 -11.72 -1.20
C GLN A 600 -0.28 -12.15 -2.04
N LEU A 601 -0.87 -13.31 -1.76
CA LEU A 601 -2.09 -13.76 -2.42
C LEU A 601 -3.29 -12.88 -2.07
N GLU A 602 -3.40 -12.42 -0.82
CA GLU A 602 -4.41 -11.44 -0.40
C GLU A 602 -4.20 -10.07 -1.05
N GLU A 603 -2.94 -9.60 -1.14
CA GLU A 603 -2.57 -8.34 -1.80
C GLU A 603 -2.83 -8.35 -3.32
N GLU A 604 -2.79 -9.51 -3.99
CA GLU A 604 -3.23 -9.68 -5.38
C GLU A 604 -4.75 -9.54 -5.57
N GLY A 605 -5.52 -9.46 -4.48
CA GLY A 605 -6.97 -9.22 -4.48
C GLY A 605 -7.81 -10.49 -4.56
N PHE A 606 -7.25 -11.66 -4.24
CA PHE A 606 -8.05 -12.87 -4.09
C PHE A 606 -8.93 -12.79 -2.83
N ASP A 607 -10.13 -13.34 -2.92
CA ASP A 607 -11.05 -13.43 -1.78
C ASP A 607 -10.44 -14.25 -0.64
N GLY A 608 -10.54 -13.76 0.60
CA GLY A 608 -9.90 -14.38 1.76
C GLY A 608 -10.27 -15.84 2.01
N ASP A 609 -11.50 -16.25 1.68
CA ASP A 609 -11.93 -17.65 1.78
C ASP A 609 -11.29 -18.56 0.72
N LEU A 610 -11.00 -18.03 -0.47
CA LEU A 610 -10.23 -18.75 -1.50
C LEU A 610 -8.78 -18.93 -1.05
N VAL A 611 -8.18 -17.89 -0.48
CA VAL A 611 -6.81 -17.94 0.05
C VAL A 611 -6.73 -18.96 1.18
N GLU A 612 -7.68 -18.93 2.13
CA GLU A 612 -7.76 -19.90 3.23
C GLU A 612 -7.94 -21.34 2.73
N ALA A 613 -8.76 -21.54 1.68
CA ALA A 613 -8.98 -22.88 1.10
C ALA A 613 -7.72 -23.48 0.44
N VAL A 614 -6.82 -22.64 -0.07
CA VAL A 614 -5.62 -23.07 -0.83
C VAL A 614 -4.35 -23.00 0.02
N ALA A 615 -4.23 -22.02 0.92
CA ALA A 615 -3.01 -21.71 1.65
C ALA A 615 -3.22 -21.53 3.17
N GLY A 616 -4.40 -21.88 3.69
CA GLY A 616 -4.75 -21.77 5.11
C GLY A 616 -3.92 -22.67 6.03
N GLU A 617 -4.18 -22.58 7.34
CA GLU A 617 -3.39 -23.25 8.38
C GLU A 617 -3.35 -24.78 8.23
N THR A 618 -4.38 -25.40 7.65
CA THR A 618 -4.47 -26.86 7.44
C THR A 618 -3.55 -27.36 6.32
N VAL A 619 -3.08 -26.47 5.44
CA VAL A 619 -2.20 -26.83 4.32
C VAL A 619 -0.75 -26.86 4.81
N SER A 620 -0.06 -27.97 4.57
CA SER A 620 1.33 -28.13 5.03
C SER A 620 2.28 -27.13 4.36
N ALA A 621 3.24 -26.62 5.12
CA ALA A 621 4.29 -25.76 4.60
C ALA A 621 5.08 -26.42 3.47
N ALA A 622 5.28 -27.76 3.55
CA ALA A 622 5.94 -28.52 2.48
C ALA A 622 5.18 -28.44 1.15
N ARG A 623 3.84 -28.45 1.16
CA ARG A 623 3.04 -28.27 -0.05
C ARG A 623 3.11 -26.83 -0.58
N LEU A 624 3.03 -25.82 0.31
CA LEU A 624 3.00 -24.41 -0.07
C LEU A 624 4.35 -23.91 -0.57
N LEU A 625 5.44 -24.34 0.04
CA LEU A 625 6.78 -23.86 -0.23
C LEU A 625 7.62 -24.86 -1.04
N GLY A 626 7.13 -26.10 -1.27
CA GLY A 626 7.71 -27.02 -2.23
C GLY A 626 7.56 -26.55 -3.69
N ASP A 627 6.45 -25.85 -3.97
CA ASP A 627 6.25 -25.08 -5.21
C ASP A 627 5.38 -23.84 -4.89
N PRO A 628 5.98 -22.68 -4.58
CA PRO A 628 5.20 -21.48 -4.25
C PRO A 628 4.25 -20.99 -5.35
N ALA A 629 4.50 -21.36 -6.60
CA ALA A 629 3.62 -21.01 -7.72
C ALA A 629 2.36 -21.88 -7.78
N ASP A 630 2.38 -23.07 -7.16
CA ASP A 630 1.25 -24.00 -7.13
C ASP A 630 0.00 -23.40 -6.49
N ALA A 631 0.16 -22.78 -5.32
CA ALA A 631 -0.95 -22.13 -4.62
C ALA A 631 -1.63 -21.05 -5.49
N ARG A 632 -0.84 -20.21 -6.15
CA ARG A 632 -1.34 -19.16 -7.03
C ARG A 632 -2.05 -19.72 -8.26
N ARG A 633 -1.52 -20.80 -8.87
CA ARG A 633 -2.19 -21.49 -9.99
C ARG A 633 -3.57 -22.01 -9.58
N ARG A 634 -3.67 -22.65 -8.41
CA ARG A 634 -4.95 -23.18 -7.89
C ARG A 634 -5.95 -22.06 -7.59
N LEU A 635 -5.49 -20.96 -6.98
CA LEU A 635 -6.33 -19.79 -6.71
C LEU A 635 -6.91 -19.18 -7.98
N LEU A 636 -6.10 -19.00 -9.02
CA LEU A 636 -6.58 -18.48 -10.31
C LEU A 636 -7.70 -19.34 -10.90
N LEU A 637 -7.58 -20.67 -10.83
CA LEU A 637 -8.63 -21.58 -11.30
C LEU A 637 -9.91 -21.49 -10.47
N LEU A 638 -9.80 -21.41 -9.15
CA LEU A 638 -10.96 -21.28 -8.26
C LEU A 638 -11.66 -19.95 -8.42
N ALA A 639 -10.90 -18.85 -8.59
CA ALA A 639 -11.42 -17.52 -8.87
C ALA A 639 -12.17 -17.48 -10.21
N ASP A 640 -11.65 -18.16 -11.23
CA ASP A 640 -12.32 -18.30 -12.53
C ASP A 640 -13.64 -19.08 -12.41
N LEU A 641 -13.65 -20.23 -11.72
CA LEU A 641 -14.87 -20.98 -11.43
C LEU A 641 -15.90 -20.15 -10.64
N ARG A 642 -15.44 -19.31 -9.70
CA ARG A 642 -16.31 -18.39 -8.94
C ARG A 642 -16.92 -17.34 -9.87
N SER A 643 -16.14 -16.73 -10.71
CA SER A 643 -16.59 -15.70 -11.66
C SER A 643 -17.63 -16.23 -12.66
N GLN A 644 -17.51 -17.49 -13.02
CA GLN A 644 -18.45 -18.21 -13.91
C GLN A 644 -19.69 -18.75 -13.17
N GLY A 645 -19.79 -18.57 -11.85
CA GLY A 645 -20.91 -19.07 -11.04
C GLY A 645 -20.93 -20.59 -10.83
N GLN A 646 -19.85 -21.28 -11.17
CA GLN A 646 -19.77 -22.76 -11.10
C GLN A 646 -19.27 -23.27 -9.74
N LEU A 647 -18.53 -22.45 -9.00
CA LEU A 647 -17.90 -22.86 -7.73
C LEU A 647 -18.93 -23.23 -6.64
N ALA A 648 -20.03 -22.47 -6.52
CA ALA A 648 -20.99 -22.65 -5.44
C ALA A 648 -21.73 -24.02 -5.48
N ALA A 649 -22.06 -24.50 -6.70
CA ALA A 649 -22.69 -25.83 -6.87
C ALA A 649 -21.71 -26.94 -6.51
N LEU A 650 -20.47 -26.84 -7.01
CA LEU A 650 -19.39 -27.79 -6.72
C LEU A 650 -19.07 -27.83 -5.22
N GLN A 651 -18.95 -26.67 -4.58
CA GLN A 651 -18.68 -26.53 -3.15
C GLN A 651 -19.67 -27.34 -2.30
N LYS A 652 -20.98 -27.16 -2.53
CA LYS A 652 -22.03 -27.86 -1.77
C LYS A 652 -21.86 -29.37 -1.84
N VAL A 653 -21.57 -29.90 -3.02
CA VAL A 653 -21.39 -31.34 -3.24
C VAL A 653 -20.14 -31.84 -2.54
N VAL A 654 -19.00 -31.18 -2.73
CA VAL A 654 -17.71 -31.58 -2.13
C VAL A 654 -17.74 -31.48 -0.61
N GLN A 655 -18.32 -30.40 -0.04
CA GLN A 655 -18.48 -30.29 1.41
C GLN A 655 -19.33 -31.41 1.98
N ARG A 656 -20.43 -31.78 1.32
CA ARG A 656 -21.29 -32.88 1.76
C ARG A 656 -20.57 -34.23 1.68
N ALA A 657 -19.83 -34.46 0.58
CA ALA A 657 -18.99 -35.63 0.40
C ALA A 657 -17.93 -35.70 1.51
N SER A 658 -17.24 -34.63 1.81
CA SER A 658 -16.19 -34.53 2.85
C SER A 658 -16.73 -34.90 4.25
N ARG A 659 -17.89 -34.31 4.62
CA ARG A 659 -18.53 -34.56 5.93
C ARG A 659 -18.95 -36.03 6.13
N LEU A 660 -19.42 -36.67 5.06
CA LEU A 660 -19.81 -38.09 5.14
C LEU A 660 -18.59 -38.99 5.07
N ALA A 661 -17.63 -38.71 4.16
CA ALA A 661 -16.39 -39.47 4.02
C ALA A 661 -15.57 -39.52 5.33
N ALA A 662 -15.67 -38.48 6.19
CA ALA A 662 -15.03 -38.46 7.51
C ALA A 662 -15.51 -39.55 8.45
N LYS A 663 -16.64 -40.24 8.16
CA LYS A 663 -17.14 -41.39 8.91
C LYS A 663 -16.57 -42.75 8.41
N GLY A 664 -15.79 -42.73 7.34
CA GLY A 664 -15.08 -43.85 6.76
C GLY A 664 -13.60 -43.86 7.13
N ASP A 665 -12.90 -44.88 6.67
CA ASP A 665 -11.49 -45.18 6.96
C ASP A 665 -10.59 -45.06 5.70
N LEU A 666 -11.08 -44.43 4.59
CA LEU A 666 -10.30 -44.31 3.38
C LEU A 666 -9.12 -43.37 3.54
N ASP A 667 -7.95 -43.83 3.14
CA ASP A 667 -6.70 -43.07 3.12
C ASP A 667 -6.88 -41.76 2.29
N LEU A 668 -6.34 -40.66 2.82
CA LEU A 668 -6.36 -39.32 2.14
C LEU A 668 -5.57 -39.28 0.83
N GLY A 669 -4.59 -40.18 0.64
CA GLY A 669 -3.84 -40.35 -0.61
C GLY A 669 -4.57 -41.19 -1.69
N ALA A 670 -5.75 -41.72 -1.41
CA ALA A 670 -6.50 -42.52 -2.37
C ALA A 670 -7.20 -41.63 -3.39
N LEU A 671 -6.64 -41.51 -4.59
CA LEU A 671 -7.16 -40.67 -5.70
C LEU A 671 -7.89 -41.44 -6.78
N GLY A 672 -7.89 -42.78 -6.76
CA GLY A 672 -8.55 -43.64 -7.74
C GLY A 672 -9.41 -44.73 -7.06
N PRO A 673 -10.39 -45.29 -7.81
CA PRO A 673 -11.33 -46.27 -7.28
C PRO A 673 -10.78 -47.70 -7.25
N GLU A 674 -9.63 -48.00 -7.88
CA GLU A 674 -9.07 -49.33 -8.08
C GLU A 674 -8.83 -50.05 -6.72
N GLY A 675 -9.42 -51.23 -6.56
CA GLY A 675 -9.32 -52.03 -5.33
C GLY A 675 -10.05 -51.45 -4.11
N ARG A 676 -10.73 -50.32 -4.24
CA ARG A 676 -11.43 -49.59 -3.16
C ARG A 676 -12.93 -49.54 -3.32
N VAL A 677 -13.41 -49.60 -4.57
CA VAL A 677 -14.85 -49.59 -4.92
C VAL A 677 -15.24 -50.86 -5.63
N ASN A 678 -16.30 -51.49 -5.13
CA ASN A 678 -16.85 -52.71 -5.70
C ASN A 678 -18.20 -52.42 -6.39
N VAL A 679 -18.22 -52.44 -7.73
CA VAL A 679 -19.41 -52.16 -8.54
C VAL A 679 -20.54 -53.16 -8.28
N ALA A 680 -20.24 -54.39 -7.87
CA ALA A 680 -21.26 -55.44 -7.54
C ALA A 680 -22.12 -55.06 -6.32
N LEU A 681 -21.69 -54.08 -5.50
CA LEU A 681 -22.44 -53.57 -4.34
C LEU A 681 -23.31 -52.35 -4.68
N PHE A 682 -23.38 -51.91 -5.93
CA PHE A 682 -24.20 -50.79 -6.35
C PHE A 682 -25.67 -51.16 -6.38
N ASN A 683 -26.50 -50.34 -5.79
CA ASN A 683 -27.96 -50.51 -5.71
C ASN A 683 -28.73 -49.39 -6.45
N SER A 684 -28.03 -48.35 -6.94
CA SER A 684 -28.60 -47.22 -7.64
C SER A 684 -27.75 -46.79 -8.80
N PRO A 685 -28.33 -46.34 -9.91
CA PRO A 685 -27.61 -45.77 -11.04
C PRO A 685 -26.74 -44.55 -10.69
N SER A 686 -27.10 -43.79 -9.67
CA SER A 686 -26.32 -42.63 -9.18
C SER A 686 -24.94 -43.03 -8.62
N GLU A 687 -24.79 -44.27 -8.11
CA GLU A 687 -23.50 -44.80 -7.63
C GLU A 687 -22.56 -45.04 -8.83
N ALA A 688 -23.10 -45.62 -9.94
CA ALA A 688 -22.34 -45.81 -11.15
C ALA A 688 -22.01 -44.48 -11.86
N ALA A 689 -22.92 -43.52 -11.83
CA ALA A 689 -22.69 -42.18 -12.38
C ALA A 689 -21.58 -41.44 -11.63
N MET A 690 -21.60 -41.48 -10.26
CA MET A 690 -20.54 -40.92 -9.44
C MET A 690 -19.19 -41.61 -9.69
N LEU A 691 -19.17 -42.96 -9.81
CA LEU A 691 -17.95 -43.70 -10.16
C LEU A 691 -17.39 -43.20 -11.53
N GLY A 692 -18.24 -43.06 -12.54
CA GLY A 692 -17.82 -42.60 -13.85
C GLY A 692 -17.19 -41.19 -13.82
N VAL A 693 -17.71 -40.29 -13.00
CA VAL A 693 -17.09 -38.98 -12.77
C VAL A 693 -15.71 -39.14 -12.11
N ILE A 694 -15.64 -39.91 -11.01
CA ILE A 694 -14.39 -40.15 -10.29
C ILE A 694 -13.31 -40.74 -11.22
N GLU A 695 -13.68 -41.73 -12.06
CA GLU A 695 -12.76 -42.35 -13.04
C GLU A 695 -12.29 -41.35 -14.09
N SER A 696 -13.18 -40.50 -14.59
CA SER A 696 -12.86 -39.51 -15.63
C SER A 696 -11.85 -38.43 -15.14
N ILE A 697 -11.90 -38.06 -13.86
CA ILE A 697 -11.02 -37.04 -13.28
C ILE A 697 -9.80 -37.62 -12.57
N SER A 698 -9.75 -38.92 -12.29
CA SER A 698 -8.63 -39.59 -11.61
C SER A 698 -7.26 -39.31 -12.23
N PRO A 699 -7.07 -39.37 -13.57
CA PRO A 699 -5.77 -39.11 -14.18
C PRO A 699 -5.26 -37.70 -13.89
N TYR A 700 -6.17 -36.72 -13.85
CA TYR A 700 -5.84 -35.30 -13.58
C TYR A 700 -5.54 -35.05 -12.09
N ALA A 701 -6.26 -35.72 -11.19
CA ALA A 701 -6.01 -35.65 -9.76
C ALA A 701 -4.69 -36.32 -9.35
N GLN A 702 -4.23 -37.31 -10.10
CA GLN A 702 -2.98 -38.04 -9.88
C GLN A 702 -1.75 -37.36 -10.48
N ALA A 703 -1.92 -36.33 -11.32
CA ALA A 703 -0.82 -35.57 -11.89
C ALA A 703 -0.07 -34.80 -10.81
N GLN A 704 1.18 -35.18 -10.54
CA GLN A 704 1.99 -34.63 -9.42
C GLN A 704 2.54 -33.24 -9.71
N ASP A 705 2.59 -32.82 -10.97
CA ASP A 705 3.16 -31.54 -11.41
C ASP A 705 2.14 -30.40 -11.53
N GLY A 706 0.89 -30.64 -11.14
CA GLY A 706 -0.20 -29.67 -11.24
C GLY A 706 -0.71 -29.42 -12.67
N SER A 707 -0.17 -30.13 -13.68
CA SER A 707 -0.63 -30.00 -15.08
C SER A 707 -2.09 -30.38 -15.27
N GLY A 708 -2.63 -31.22 -14.38
CA GLY A 708 -4.01 -31.68 -14.36
C GLY A 708 -5.04 -30.71 -13.74
N TYR A 709 -4.63 -29.67 -13.04
CA TYR A 709 -5.55 -28.85 -12.23
C TYR A 709 -6.69 -28.21 -13.06
N GLY A 710 -6.40 -27.69 -14.24
CA GLY A 710 -7.42 -27.11 -15.11
C GLY A 710 -8.48 -28.12 -15.54
N ALA A 711 -8.06 -29.32 -15.96
CA ALA A 711 -8.96 -30.39 -16.36
C ALA A 711 -9.73 -30.98 -15.17
N LEU A 712 -9.08 -31.10 -14.00
CA LEU A 712 -9.71 -31.52 -12.75
C LEU A 712 -10.79 -30.52 -12.31
N ALA A 713 -10.48 -29.23 -12.28
CA ALA A 713 -11.41 -28.17 -11.92
C ALA A 713 -12.62 -28.13 -12.86
N GLN A 714 -12.38 -28.20 -14.16
CA GLN A 714 -13.42 -28.24 -15.18
C GLN A 714 -14.27 -29.52 -15.10
N GLY A 715 -13.64 -30.66 -14.94
CA GLY A 715 -14.33 -31.95 -14.80
C GLY A 715 -15.24 -31.98 -13.57
N LEU A 716 -14.76 -31.51 -12.43
CA LEU A 716 -15.56 -31.35 -11.22
C LEU A 716 -16.73 -30.38 -11.40
N ALA A 717 -16.49 -29.21 -12.01
CA ALA A 717 -17.53 -28.20 -12.24
C ALA A 717 -18.62 -28.69 -13.19
N GLN A 718 -18.25 -29.31 -14.31
CA GLN A 718 -19.21 -29.88 -15.28
C GLN A 718 -20.03 -31.04 -14.71
N SER A 719 -19.45 -31.78 -13.78
CA SER A 719 -20.11 -32.94 -13.16
C SER A 719 -20.88 -32.61 -11.89
N ALA A 720 -20.94 -31.36 -11.46
CA ALA A 720 -21.53 -30.96 -10.18
C ALA A 720 -23.00 -31.41 -10.05
N SER A 721 -23.81 -31.37 -11.10
CA SER A 721 -25.20 -31.85 -11.09
C SER A 721 -25.28 -33.37 -10.95
N THR A 722 -24.47 -34.12 -11.71
CA THR A 722 -24.39 -35.60 -11.62
C THR A 722 -23.96 -36.05 -10.21
N LEU A 723 -22.99 -35.34 -9.62
CA LEU A 723 -22.54 -35.59 -8.27
C LEU A 723 -23.62 -35.23 -7.23
N ALA A 724 -24.43 -34.20 -7.46
CA ALA A 724 -25.54 -33.81 -6.59
C ALA A 724 -26.67 -34.87 -6.58
N ASP A 725 -26.94 -35.50 -7.70
CA ASP A 725 -27.97 -36.54 -7.85
C ASP A 725 -27.71 -37.77 -6.95
N PHE A 726 -26.46 -38.03 -6.59
CA PHE A 726 -26.13 -39.08 -5.60
C PHE A 726 -26.73 -38.77 -4.23
N PHE A 727 -26.92 -37.51 -3.89
CA PHE A 727 -27.44 -37.08 -2.59
C PHE A 727 -28.96 -36.74 -2.62
N ASP A 728 -29.43 -36.07 -3.65
CA ASP A 728 -30.73 -35.39 -3.66
C ASP A 728 -31.62 -35.76 -4.85
N GLY A 729 -31.11 -36.49 -5.82
CA GLY A 729 -31.88 -36.91 -7.00
C GLY A 729 -32.91 -38.01 -6.71
N PRO A 730 -33.80 -38.36 -7.68
CA PRO A 730 -34.76 -39.40 -7.55
C PRO A 730 -34.13 -40.78 -7.35
N GLN A 731 -32.85 -40.92 -7.66
CA GLN A 731 -32.03 -42.13 -7.50
C GLN A 731 -30.96 -41.96 -6.42
N SER A 732 -31.16 -41.01 -5.50
CA SER A 732 -30.27 -40.77 -4.38
C SER A 732 -30.13 -42.01 -3.47
N VAL A 733 -28.99 -42.10 -2.79
CA VAL A 733 -28.67 -43.24 -1.94
C VAL A 733 -28.54 -42.84 -0.47
N LEU A 734 -28.99 -43.74 0.44
CA LEU A 734 -28.70 -43.61 1.86
C LEU A 734 -27.24 -44.06 2.12
N VAL A 735 -26.32 -43.11 2.26
CA VAL A 735 -24.88 -43.37 2.42
C VAL A 735 -24.61 -44.28 3.62
N MET A 736 -25.28 -44.03 4.75
CA MET A 736 -25.18 -44.83 5.98
C MET A 736 -26.12 -46.06 5.92
N ALA A 737 -25.99 -46.89 4.89
CA ALA A 737 -26.75 -48.14 4.75
C ALA A 737 -26.53 -49.10 5.92
N ASP A 738 -27.53 -49.97 6.18
CA ASP A 738 -27.43 -50.96 7.25
C ASP A 738 -26.36 -52.01 6.95
N ASP A 739 -26.24 -52.42 5.68
CA ASP A 739 -25.16 -53.33 5.25
C ASP A 739 -23.79 -52.65 5.35
N PRO A 740 -22.87 -53.17 6.19
CA PRO A 740 -21.54 -52.59 6.37
C PRO A 740 -20.71 -52.54 5.08
N ALA A 741 -20.86 -53.52 4.17
CA ALA A 741 -20.10 -53.56 2.92
C ALA A 741 -20.57 -52.47 1.95
N VAL A 742 -21.89 -52.30 1.78
CA VAL A 742 -22.51 -51.25 0.99
C VAL A 742 -22.16 -49.87 1.55
N ARG A 743 -22.28 -49.71 2.88
CA ARG A 743 -21.93 -48.48 3.57
C ARG A 743 -20.47 -48.07 3.31
N ARG A 744 -19.51 -49.02 3.52
CA ARG A 744 -18.09 -48.78 3.28
C ARG A 744 -17.82 -48.40 1.84
N ASN A 745 -18.45 -49.11 0.89
CA ASN A 745 -18.30 -48.83 -0.55
C ASN A 745 -18.73 -47.39 -0.93
N ARG A 746 -19.86 -46.92 -0.39
CA ARG A 746 -20.37 -45.55 -0.57
C ARG A 746 -19.47 -44.50 0.07
N LEU A 747 -18.96 -44.78 1.28
CA LEU A 747 -18.00 -43.90 1.95
C LEU A 747 -16.68 -43.83 1.18
N ASN A 748 -16.24 -44.91 0.53
CA ASN A 748 -15.06 -44.88 -0.34
C ASN A 748 -15.25 -44.00 -1.58
N LEU A 749 -16.39 -44.08 -2.27
CA LEU A 749 -16.71 -43.18 -3.40
C LEU A 749 -16.60 -41.71 -2.97
N LEU A 750 -17.23 -41.36 -1.84
CA LEU A 750 -17.20 -40.00 -1.31
C LEU A 750 -15.79 -39.59 -0.84
N GLY A 751 -15.02 -40.50 -0.28
CA GLY A 751 -13.65 -40.29 0.15
C GLY A 751 -12.71 -40.01 -1.02
N ILE A 752 -12.85 -40.74 -2.12
CA ILE A 752 -12.05 -40.50 -3.34
C ILE A 752 -12.40 -39.13 -3.94
N LEU A 753 -13.68 -38.79 -4.08
CA LEU A 753 -14.11 -37.48 -4.55
C LEU A 753 -13.55 -36.33 -3.69
N ARG A 754 -13.65 -36.46 -2.36
CA ARG A 754 -13.03 -35.52 -1.41
C ARG A 754 -11.53 -35.37 -1.68
N ASN A 755 -10.81 -36.48 -1.81
CA ASN A 755 -9.36 -36.47 -1.99
C ASN A 755 -8.95 -35.87 -3.33
N GLN A 756 -9.72 -36.15 -4.40
CA GLN A 756 -9.50 -35.54 -5.71
C GLN A 756 -9.74 -34.01 -5.66
N ALA A 757 -10.84 -33.56 -5.07
CA ALA A 757 -11.14 -32.15 -4.90
C ALA A 757 -10.08 -31.43 -4.01
N ALA A 758 -9.56 -32.10 -3.00
CA ALA A 758 -8.50 -31.58 -2.13
C ALA A 758 -7.16 -31.33 -2.85
N GLN A 759 -6.97 -31.88 -4.05
CA GLN A 759 -5.83 -31.48 -4.88
C GLN A 759 -5.93 -30.02 -5.31
N LEU A 760 -7.12 -29.45 -5.42
CA LEU A 760 -7.33 -28.04 -5.70
C LEU A 760 -7.37 -27.19 -4.43
N ALA A 761 -8.20 -27.52 -3.47
CA ALA A 761 -8.42 -26.72 -2.27
C ALA A 761 -9.14 -27.51 -1.16
N ASP A 762 -9.11 -26.98 0.06
CA ASP A 762 -10.05 -27.37 1.11
C ASP A 762 -11.40 -26.65 0.91
N PHE A 763 -12.33 -27.32 0.28
CA PHE A 763 -13.66 -26.75 -0.01
C PHE A 763 -14.49 -26.44 1.24
N ASN A 764 -14.08 -26.88 2.45
CA ASN A 764 -14.78 -26.55 3.68
C ASN A 764 -14.53 -25.08 4.11
N CYS A 765 -13.44 -24.48 3.67
CA CYS A 765 -13.08 -23.09 3.96
C CYS A 765 -13.83 -22.08 3.07
N LEU A 766 -14.43 -22.51 1.96
CA LEU A 766 -15.13 -21.62 1.04
C LEU A 766 -16.46 -21.11 1.63
N ASN A 767 -16.74 -19.83 1.46
CA ASN A 767 -18.02 -19.20 1.77
C ASN A 767 -18.96 -19.33 0.57
N GLY A 768 -20.22 -19.75 0.85
CA GLY A 768 -21.22 -20.01 -0.17
C GLY A 768 -21.87 -18.76 -0.75
#